data_8614b05256407111ad5e6f1334b83b85
#
_entry.id   8614b05256407111ad5e6f1334b83b85
#
_cell.length_a   1.000
_cell.length_b   1.000
_cell.length_c   1.000
_cell.angle_alpha   90.00
_cell.angle_beta   90.00
_cell.angle_gamma   90.00
#
_symmetry.space_group_name_H-M   'P 1'
#
loop_
_entity.id
_entity.type
_entity.pdbx_description
1 polymer ?
#
loop_
_entity_poly.entity_id
_entity_poly.type
_entity_poly.pdbx_seq_one_letter_code
_entity_poly.pdbx_strand_id
1 'polypeptide(L)'
;MSKELSRRDFLKGAAATAVSAAFLGVTGTAAPKAKAAASYIPGTYTATATGMGTVTMTATFSEDAITEILLDVSQETEGIGKAAGDTLVSQLMAAQAPEIDGVSGASMTSEAARECLRNCIAQATGTTVSAVVEEAAPAEHGAWYDEKYFAKPDPITDISETIDTDVVVIGAGNGGLVAAASAADLGAKVTLVEKNATWITWAGEMGAYNSKLMNEEYGIHYTDEELLEISNEICRYAGYECDQRLINLWLFNSGRTMDWFVDQMEAKGIHMFLETDMKDTRYMNKPQTHTVYEHFEELGPNQMGAQLANPKWVEIIEEKGGSILWQHTAKQLVQDESGRVTGIIIQRNEDGAYIQINAAKGVVLSTGGYGGNPEMMDALHYRDKDVICNNLGCGFAMGDGIKMAMWAGADIDRNHAGGVAFDRAAVDLDHHTGAPYTSGLGDIWWPGSQPWLNLNTHGERFCNEDNTYDYHINSWLTQPGHFGFQIFDSNYWSDVQAFHTTICSRVVAVPGARNSEVLPNVMPCKDGEQFYNVYIKPALDSGKLQQADTLEELADKLGFEGEYKENFLKSIERYNELCDGGVDYDFGKMSKDMTPIKQGPFYGIAVGSWLLATMNGVRVNTNLEAITPEGNAIRGLYVIGNDMGGFFSNSYPQMFGGTAHGKTVCFARLATLHAVTGSVYES
;
A
#
# COMPACT_ATOMS: atom_id res chain seq x y z
N MET A 1 2.65 -34.86 -38.82
CA MET A 1 3.70 -35.48 -37.97
C MET A 1 4.51 -34.35 -37.35
N SER A 2 4.10 -33.88 -36.19
CA SER A 2 4.83 -32.89 -35.38
C SER A 2 5.91 -33.60 -34.60
N LYS A 3 7.17 -33.26 -34.78
CA LYS A 3 8.26 -33.72 -33.94
C LYS A 3 8.26 -32.89 -32.65
N GLU A 4 7.98 -33.52 -31.54
CA GLU A 4 8.25 -32.96 -30.22
C GLU A 4 9.75 -32.75 -30.01
N LEU A 5 10.15 -31.52 -29.76
CA LEU A 5 11.51 -31.18 -29.36
C LEU A 5 11.69 -31.49 -27.87
N SER A 6 12.66 -32.32 -27.51
CA SER A 6 12.94 -32.69 -26.14
C SER A 6 13.65 -31.56 -25.38
N ARG A 7 13.47 -31.52 -24.03
CA ARG A 7 14.15 -30.57 -23.12
C ARG A 7 15.68 -30.52 -23.30
N ARG A 8 16.27 -31.58 -23.85
CA ARG A 8 17.72 -31.66 -24.13
C ARG A 8 18.15 -30.84 -25.32
N ASP A 9 17.26 -30.62 -26.30
CA ASP A 9 17.56 -29.85 -27.51
C ASP A 9 17.40 -28.35 -27.27
N PHE A 10 16.54 -27.96 -26.30
CA PHE A 10 16.40 -26.59 -25.84
C PHE A 10 17.67 -26.07 -25.12
N LEU A 11 18.27 -26.92 -24.26
CA LEU A 11 19.49 -26.54 -23.54
C LEU A 11 20.75 -26.47 -24.40
N LYS A 12 20.76 -27.13 -25.54
CA LYS A 12 21.87 -27.01 -26.53
C LYS A 12 21.77 -25.77 -27.37
N GLY A 13 20.58 -25.23 -27.62
CA GLY A 13 20.36 -23.96 -28.31
C GLY A 13 20.73 -22.72 -27.50
N ALA A 14 20.57 -22.78 -26.17
CA ALA A 14 20.87 -21.65 -25.25
C ALA A 14 22.39 -21.45 -25.01
N ALA A 15 23.21 -22.48 -25.21
CA ALA A 15 24.67 -22.38 -25.05
C ALA A 15 25.41 -21.79 -26.27
N ALA A 16 24.75 -21.66 -27.43
CA ALA A 16 25.37 -21.17 -28.66
C ALA A 16 25.19 -19.67 -28.93
N THR A 17 24.35 -18.97 -28.15
CA THR A 17 24.04 -17.54 -28.34
C THR A 17 24.78 -16.61 -27.38
N ALA A 18 25.57 -17.14 -26.45
CA ALA A 18 26.29 -16.32 -25.46
C ALA A 18 27.76 -15.98 -25.85
N VAL A 19 28.23 -16.34 -27.07
CA VAL A 19 29.66 -16.15 -27.47
C VAL A 19 29.87 -15.16 -28.63
N SER A 20 28.84 -14.46 -29.10
CA SER A 20 28.99 -13.61 -30.29
C SER A 20 28.84 -12.08 -30.05
N ALA A 21 28.96 -11.58 -28.82
CA ALA A 21 28.86 -10.14 -28.55
C ALA A 21 30.12 -9.52 -27.91
N ALA A 22 31.29 -10.07 -28.14
CA ALA A 22 32.54 -9.48 -27.68
C ALA A 22 33.62 -9.57 -28.78
N PHE A 23 33.50 -8.76 -29.81
CA PHE A 23 34.67 -8.34 -30.64
C PHE A 23 34.25 -7.27 -31.64
N LEU A 24 34.35 -6.00 -31.26
CA LEU A 24 34.71 -4.89 -32.13
C LEU A 24 35.31 -3.75 -31.30
N GLY A 25 36.56 -3.78 -31.22
CA GLY A 25 37.63 -2.85 -31.37
C GLY A 25 37.59 -1.50 -30.68
N VAL A 26 38.46 -1.32 -29.67
CA VAL A 26 39.30 -0.13 -29.64
C VAL A 26 40.69 -0.58 -29.17
N THR A 27 41.68 -0.47 -30.03
CA THR A 27 43.11 -0.59 -29.70
C THR A 27 43.55 0.67 -28.97
N GLY A 28 43.78 0.55 -27.67
CA GLY A 28 44.47 1.55 -26.89
C GLY A 28 45.26 0.81 -25.83
N THR A 29 46.55 0.60 -26.06
CA THR A 29 47.49 0.03 -25.11
C THR A 29 47.70 0.99 -23.94
N ALA A 30 46.95 0.80 -22.87
CA ALA A 30 47.33 1.28 -21.55
C ALA A 30 47.90 0.09 -20.77
N ALA A 31 49.19 0.15 -20.46
CA ALA A 31 49.84 -0.78 -19.57
C ALA A 31 49.07 -0.82 -18.24
N PRO A 32 48.97 -1.99 -17.52
CA PRO A 32 48.36 -2.04 -16.21
C PRO A 32 49.17 -1.10 -15.29
N LYS A 33 48.50 -0.10 -14.73
CA LYS A 33 49.06 0.68 -13.62
C LYS A 33 49.37 -0.32 -12.50
N ALA A 34 50.64 -0.51 -12.21
CA ALA A 34 51.08 -1.20 -11.02
C ALA A 34 50.37 -0.56 -9.81
N LYS A 35 49.57 -1.37 -9.06
CA LYS A 35 49.01 -0.98 -7.78
C LYS A 35 50.23 -0.58 -6.94
N ALA A 36 50.26 0.66 -6.44
CA ALA A 36 51.29 1.07 -5.52
C ALA A 36 51.29 0.06 -4.36
N ALA A 37 52.43 -0.57 -4.10
CA ALA A 37 52.59 -1.53 -3.01
C ALA A 37 52.22 -0.79 -1.72
N ALA A 38 51.19 -1.25 -1.01
CA ALA A 38 50.90 -0.74 0.33
C ALA A 38 52.06 -1.13 1.21
N SER A 39 52.66 -0.17 1.89
CA SER A 39 53.71 -0.43 2.87
C SER A 39 53.06 -0.61 4.24
N TYR A 40 53.06 -1.84 4.72
CA TYR A 40 52.55 -2.18 6.05
C TYR A 40 53.66 -2.04 7.12
N ILE A 41 53.25 -1.77 8.34
CA ILE A 41 54.08 -1.95 9.51
C ILE A 41 54.07 -3.44 9.83
N PRO A 42 55.19 -4.18 9.74
CA PRO A 42 55.19 -5.62 10.05
C PRO A 42 54.70 -5.88 11.46
N GLY A 43 53.82 -6.86 11.61
CA GLY A 43 53.25 -7.21 12.90
C GLY A 43 51.97 -8.04 12.76
N THR A 44 51.41 -8.42 13.89
CA THR A 44 50.14 -9.17 13.97
C THR A 44 49.08 -8.25 14.57
N TYR A 45 47.95 -8.13 13.88
CA TYR A 45 46.86 -7.22 14.23
C TYR A 45 45.55 -8.02 14.36
N THR A 46 44.74 -7.62 15.34
CA THR A 46 43.46 -8.31 15.60
C THR A 46 42.32 -7.31 15.50
N ALA A 47 41.24 -7.74 14.86
CA ALA A 47 40.00 -6.99 14.73
C ALA A 47 38.79 -7.87 14.90
N THR A 48 37.66 -7.28 15.33
CA THR A 48 36.37 -7.96 15.46
C THR A 48 35.32 -7.22 14.64
N ALA A 49 34.34 -7.97 14.12
CA ALA A 49 33.16 -7.43 13.46
C ALA A 49 31.94 -8.31 13.80
N THR A 50 30.75 -7.77 13.52
CA THR A 50 29.49 -8.44 13.84
C THR A 50 28.93 -9.14 12.60
N GLY A 51 28.84 -10.49 12.64
CA GLY A 51 28.07 -11.31 11.71
C GLY A 51 26.71 -11.67 12.30
N MET A 52 26.35 -12.96 12.30
CA MET A 52 25.26 -13.46 13.16
C MET A 52 25.70 -13.53 14.62
N GLY A 53 26.97 -13.76 14.86
CA GLY A 53 27.68 -13.63 16.12
C GLY A 53 28.94 -12.75 15.95
N THR A 54 29.83 -12.78 16.93
CA THR A 54 31.12 -12.07 16.82
C THR A 54 32.09 -12.86 15.96
N VAL A 55 32.60 -12.23 14.90
CA VAL A 55 33.71 -12.74 14.08
C VAL A 55 34.98 -12.03 14.52
N THR A 56 36.05 -12.80 14.78
CA THR A 56 37.36 -12.26 15.17
C THR A 56 38.39 -12.68 14.14
N MET A 57 39.19 -11.73 13.67
CA MET A 57 40.31 -11.99 12.77
C MET A 57 41.62 -11.55 13.38
N THR A 58 42.64 -12.38 13.27
CA THR A 58 44.01 -12.04 13.53
C THR A 58 44.82 -12.18 12.25
N ALA A 59 45.35 -11.09 11.72
CA ALA A 59 46.12 -11.05 10.48
C ALA A 59 47.57 -10.62 10.73
N THR A 60 48.53 -11.33 10.14
CA THR A 60 49.95 -11.05 10.21
C THR A 60 50.44 -10.43 8.91
N PHE A 61 51.19 -9.32 8.99
CA PHE A 61 51.67 -8.54 7.86
C PHE A 61 53.19 -8.52 7.82
N SER A 62 53.77 -8.66 6.63
CA SER A 62 55.12 -8.21 6.28
C SER A 62 55.08 -6.75 5.79
N GLU A 63 56.21 -6.17 5.37
CA GLU A 63 56.24 -4.80 4.81
C GLU A 63 55.39 -4.64 3.54
N ASP A 64 55.09 -5.74 2.82
CA ASP A 64 54.53 -5.73 1.48
C ASP A 64 53.35 -6.69 1.28
N ALA A 65 53.01 -7.56 2.26
CA ALA A 65 51.99 -8.59 2.12
C ALA A 65 51.32 -9.00 3.43
N ILE A 66 50.09 -9.55 3.32
CA ILE A 66 49.45 -10.31 4.38
C ILE A 66 50.01 -11.72 4.35
N THR A 67 50.65 -12.15 5.41
CA THR A 67 51.35 -13.43 5.47
C THR A 67 50.54 -14.56 6.12
N GLU A 68 49.58 -14.20 6.98
CA GLU A 68 48.69 -15.16 7.65
C GLU A 68 47.39 -14.49 8.04
N ILE A 69 46.28 -15.25 7.96
CA ILE A 69 44.96 -14.86 8.50
C ILE A 69 44.43 -16.02 9.33
N LEU A 70 44.11 -15.75 10.59
CA LEU A 70 43.35 -16.62 11.46
C LEU A 70 41.97 -15.99 11.66
N LEU A 71 40.90 -16.71 11.29
CA LEU A 71 39.51 -16.26 11.37
C LEU A 71 38.73 -17.14 12.34
N ASP A 72 38.27 -16.57 13.45
CA ASP A 72 37.40 -17.26 14.40
C ASP A 72 35.93 -16.90 14.08
N VAL A 73 35.19 -17.89 13.61
CA VAL A 73 33.76 -17.89 13.30
C VAL A 73 32.96 -18.79 14.24
N SER A 74 33.52 -19.11 15.42
CA SER A 74 32.93 -20.06 16.38
C SER A 74 31.55 -19.59 16.91
N GLN A 75 31.26 -18.31 16.87
CA GLN A 75 30.00 -17.71 17.29
C GLN A 75 28.96 -17.62 16.14
N GLU A 76 29.34 -18.01 14.93
CA GLU A 76 28.48 -17.99 13.75
C GLU A 76 27.54 -19.20 13.69
N THR A 77 26.56 -19.15 12.78
CA THR A 77 25.57 -20.21 12.59
C THR A 77 26.23 -21.52 12.17
N GLU A 78 25.90 -22.61 12.87
CA GLU A 78 26.38 -23.98 12.57
C GLU A 78 26.01 -24.38 11.13
N GLY A 79 26.95 -24.99 10.41
CA GLY A 79 26.70 -25.46 9.03
C GLY A 79 26.61 -24.37 7.94
N ILE A 80 26.59 -23.08 8.31
CA ILE A 80 26.55 -21.93 7.40
C ILE A 80 27.77 -21.05 7.63
N GLY A 81 27.73 -20.15 8.61
CA GLY A 81 28.80 -19.21 8.89
C GLY A 81 30.09 -19.90 9.37
N LYS A 82 29.97 -20.88 10.26
CA LYS A 82 31.13 -21.70 10.69
C LYS A 82 31.78 -22.48 9.54
N ALA A 83 30.98 -23.02 8.64
CA ALA A 83 31.47 -23.75 7.50
C ALA A 83 32.14 -22.87 6.44
N ALA A 84 31.88 -21.56 6.46
CA ALA A 84 32.43 -20.62 5.50
C ALA A 84 33.87 -20.17 5.84
N GLY A 85 34.33 -20.37 7.08
CA GLY A 85 35.58 -19.79 7.61
C GLY A 85 36.81 -20.09 6.76
N ASP A 86 37.09 -21.36 6.45
CA ASP A 86 38.27 -21.76 5.66
C ASP A 86 38.24 -21.22 4.22
N THR A 87 37.05 -21.14 3.63
CA THR A 87 36.87 -20.56 2.29
C THR A 87 37.14 -19.06 2.28
N LEU A 88 36.64 -18.33 3.30
CA LEU A 88 36.85 -16.89 3.44
C LEU A 88 38.32 -16.59 3.67
N VAL A 89 39.03 -17.33 4.54
CA VAL A 89 40.48 -17.19 4.73
C VAL A 89 41.22 -17.39 3.40
N SER A 90 40.87 -18.44 2.64
CA SER A 90 41.50 -18.72 1.35
C SER A 90 41.31 -17.59 0.34
N GLN A 91 40.09 -17.02 0.25
CA GLN A 91 39.81 -15.91 -0.64
C GLN A 91 40.55 -14.64 -0.23
N LEU A 92 40.57 -14.28 1.06
CA LEU A 92 41.24 -13.09 1.59
C LEU A 92 42.77 -13.18 1.40
N MET A 93 43.36 -14.34 1.65
CA MET A 93 44.79 -14.58 1.42
C MET A 93 45.16 -14.49 -0.05
N ALA A 94 44.31 -15.02 -0.94
CA ALA A 94 44.54 -14.94 -2.39
C ALA A 94 44.38 -13.52 -2.93
N ALA A 95 43.39 -12.77 -2.43
CA ALA A 95 43.12 -11.40 -2.85
C ALA A 95 44.12 -10.37 -2.28
N GLN A 96 44.74 -10.67 -1.15
CA GLN A 96 45.58 -9.70 -0.41
C GLN A 96 44.85 -8.37 -0.13
N ALA A 97 43.51 -8.44 0.00
CA ALA A 97 42.60 -7.31 0.13
C ALA A 97 41.24 -7.78 0.70
N PRO A 98 40.44 -6.90 1.29
CA PRO A 98 39.10 -7.24 1.81
C PRO A 98 38.06 -7.49 0.72
N GLU A 99 38.32 -7.06 -0.52
CA GLU A 99 37.38 -7.22 -1.65
C GLU A 99 37.45 -8.64 -2.20
N ILE A 100 36.53 -9.51 -1.73
CA ILE A 100 36.37 -10.93 -2.14
C ILE A 100 34.92 -11.18 -2.51
N ASP A 101 34.65 -12.27 -3.24
CA ASP A 101 33.27 -12.65 -3.59
C ASP A 101 32.46 -13.10 -2.37
N GLY A 102 33.13 -13.65 -1.35
CA GLY A 102 32.49 -14.20 -0.18
C GLY A 102 31.96 -15.63 -0.42
N VAL A 103 31.13 -16.14 0.50
CA VAL A 103 30.55 -17.48 0.44
C VAL A 103 29.03 -17.38 0.32
N SER A 104 28.49 -17.96 -0.76
CA SER A 104 27.04 -17.99 -0.99
C SER A 104 26.30 -18.65 0.18
N GLY A 105 25.26 -17.98 0.70
CA GLY A 105 24.51 -18.39 1.87
C GLY A 105 25.09 -17.93 3.21
N ALA A 106 26.37 -17.48 3.27
CA ALA A 106 27.02 -16.95 4.46
C ALA A 106 27.38 -15.46 4.33
N SER A 107 26.46 -14.65 3.78
CA SER A 107 26.73 -13.25 3.41
C SER A 107 27.13 -12.38 4.61
N MET A 108 26.50 -12.54 5.76
CA MET A 108 26.83 -11.77 6.98
C MET A 108 28.21 -12.14 7.52
N THR A 109 28.56 -13.42 7.57
CA THR A 109 29.90 -13.88 7.97
C THR A 109 30.96 -13.39 6.98
N SER A 110 30.65 -13.36 5.68
CA SER A 110 31.54 -12.85 4.63
C SER A 110 31.81 -11.35 4.80
N GLU A 111 30.80 -10.55 5.08
CA GLU A 111 30.98 -9.12 5.30
C GLU A 111 31.73 -8.83 6.61
N ALA A 112 31.43 -9.54 7.69
CA ALA A 112 32.19 -9.42 8.93
C ALA A 112 33.68 -9.76 8.74
N ALA A 113 34.00 -10.79 7.94
CA ALA A 113 35.38 -11.13 7.62
C ALA A 113 36.10 -10.04 6.78
N ARG A 114 35.38 -9.43 5.82
CA ARG A 114 35.90 -8.27 5.05
C ARG A 114 36.18 -7.09 5.96
N GLU A 115 35.27 -6.76 6.87
CA GLU A 115 35.40 -5.68 7.83
C GLU A 115 36.58 -5.90 8.79
N CYS A 116 36.72 -7.11 9.33
CA CYS A 116 37.85 -7.47 10.14
C CYS A 116 39.20 -7.24 9.41
N LEU A 117 39.28 -7.63 8.14
CA LEU A 117 40.50 -7.43 7.36
C LEU A 117 40.77 -5.95 7.07
N ARG A 118 39.72 -5.16 6.74
CA ARG A 118 39.88 -3.68 6.60
C ARG A 118 40.46 -3.07 7.86
N ASN A 119 39.98 -3.47 9.02
CA ASN A 119 40.44 -2.98 10.30
C ASN A 119 41.88 -3.43 10.64
N CYS A 120 42.26 -4.66 10.30
CA CYS A 120 43.65 -5.11 10.43
C CYS A 120 44.59 -4.36 9.49
N ILE A 121 44.21 -4.11 8.23
CA ILE A 121 44.98 -3.32 7.28
C ILE A 121 45.14 -1.87 7.77
N ALA A 122 44.11 -1.25 8.30
CA ALA A 122 44.19 0.08 8.85
C ALA A 122 45.15 0.17 10.02
N GLN A 123 45.16 -0.82 10.91
CA GLN A 123 46.16 -0.91 11.99
C GLN A 123 47.57 -1.08 11.41
N ALA A 124 47.75 -1.97 10.43
CA ALA A 124 49.05 -2.22 9.80
C ALA A 124 49.60 -1.04 8.99
N THR A 125 48.75 -0.13 8.51
CA THR A 125 49.16 1.10 7.80
C THR A 125 49.35 2.28 8.72
N GLY A 126 49.16 2.13 10.04
CA GLY A 126 49.27 3.21 11.03
C GLY A 126 48.16 4.26 10.89
N THR A 127 47.13 3.94 10.13
CA THR A 127 45.91 4.72 10.09
C THR A 127 45.14 4.39 11.37
N THR A 128 45.08 5.31 12.31
CA THR A 128 44.15 5.14 13.46
C THR A 128 42.76 5.00 12.87
N VAL A 129 42.22 3.77 12.95
CA VAL A 129 40.79 3.61 13.00
C VAL A 129 40.39 4.17 14.37
N SER A 130 40.16 5.48 14.42
CA SER A 130 39.15 5.95 15.33
C SER A 130 37.96 5.02 15.04
N ALA A 131 37.40 4.42 16.07
CA ALA A 131 35.99 4.08 16.05
C ALA A 131 35.23 5.41 16.00
N VAL A 132 35.33 6.10 14.88
CA VAL A 132 34.29 6.83 14.28
C VAL A 132 33.36 5.68 13.82
N VAL A 133 32.39 5.34 14.66
CA VAL A 133 31.06 5.45 14.10
C VAL A 133 31.09 6.81 13.40
N GLU A 134 31.53 6.87 12.13
CA GLU A 134 30.96 7.83 11.21
C GLU A 134 29.47 7.58 11.41
N GLU A 135 28.83 8.49 12.13
CA GLU A 135 27.45 8.79 11.85
C GLU A 135 27.44 8.83 10.33
N ALA A 136 26.92 7.75 9.71
CA ALA A 136 26.84 7.64 8.27
C ALA A 136 26.15 8.94 7.89
N ALA A 137 26.86 9.81 7.17
CA ALA A 137 26.31 11.08 6.71
C ALA A 137 24.94 10.69 6.17
N PRO A 138 23.84 11.27 6.66
CA PRO A 138 22.50 10.78 6.37
C PRO A 138 22.48 10.50 4.89
N ALA A 139 22.22 9.25 4.49
CA ALA A 139 22.37 8.79 3.12
C ALA A 139 21.72 9.87 2.28
N GLU A 140 22.44 10.46 1.31
CA GLU A 140 21.90 11.53 0.48
C GLU A 140 20.59 10.97 -0.05
N HIS A 141 19.49 11.33 0.60
CA HIS A 141 18.17 10.90 0.21
C HIS A 141 18.02 11.41 -1.23
N GLY A 142 17.69 10.52 -2.16
CA GLY A 142 17.51 10.90 -3.56
C GLY A 142 16.54 12.08 -3.69
N ALA A 143 16.47 12.68 -4.87
CA ALA A 143 15.76 13.94 -5.15
C ALA A 143 14.29 14.05 -4.63
N TRP A 144 13.65 12.95 -4.29
CA TRP A 144 12.32 12.90 -3.71
C TRP A 144 12.25 13.24 -2.20
N TYR A 145 13.37 13.29 -1.51
CA TYR A 145 13.52 13.75 -0.12
C TYR A 145 13.85 15.24 -0.06
N ASP A 146 13.36 15.99 -1.02
CA ASP A 146 13.64 17.42 -1.14
C ASP A 146 13.21 18.14 0.16
N GLU A 147 14.15 18.81 0.81
CA GLU A 147 13.93 19.66 1.98
C GLU A 147 12.77 20.64 1.78
N LYS A 148 12.49 21.02 0.54
CA LYS A 148 11.38 21.88 0.18
C LYS A 148 10.03 21.37 0.68
N TYR A 149 9.78 20.05 0.65
CA TYR A 149 8.49 19.45 1.02
C TYR A 149 8.47 18.88 2.44
N PHE A 150 9.64 18.51 2.98
CA PHE A 150 9.77 17.75 4.22
C PHE A 150 10.67 18.43 5.25
N ALA A 151 11.01 19.71 5.08
CA ALA A 151 11.82 20.45 6.02
C ALA A 151 11.28 20.34 7.45
N LYS A 152 12.14 19.92 8.38
CA LYS A 152 11.79 19.85 9.80
C LYS A 152 11.58 21.26 10.34
N PRO A 153 10.43 21.59 10.93
CA PRO A 153 10.20 22.90 11.51
C PRO A 153 11.04 23.10 12.78
N ASP A 154 11.24 24.36 13.15
CA ASP A 154 11.87 24.70 14.42
C ASP A 154 11.11 24.08 15.60
N PRO A 155 11.81 23.70 16.68
CA PRO A 155 11.16 23.16 17.88
C PRO A 155 10.17 24.15 18.49
N ILE A 156 8.96 23.69 18.77
CA ILE A 156 7.95 24.46 19.49
C ILE A 156 8.30 24.44 20.97
N THR A 157 8.54 25.63 21.58
CA THR A 157 8.95 25.78 22.97
C THR A 157 7.96 26.54 23.84
N ASP A 158 7.01 27.26 23.24
CA ASP A 158 5.96 28.01 23.95
C ASP A 158 4.78 27.10 24.28
N ILE A 159 4.95 26.27 25.31
CA ILE A 159 3.94 25.30 25.74
C ILE A 159 3.07 25.91 26.83
N SER A 160 1.78 26.07 26.57
CA SER A 160 0.81 26.64 27.51
C SER A 160 0.27 25.64 28.54
N GLU A 161 0.24 24.36 28.19
CA GLU A 161 -0.35 23.29 29.00
C GLU A 161 0.39 21.97 28.76
N THR A 162 0.43 21.09 29.77
CA THR A 162 0.98 19.74 29.66
C THR A 162 -0.06 18.72 30.17
N ILE A 163 -0.29 17.66 29.40
CA ILE A 163 -1.19 16.56 29.72
C ILE A 163 -0.37 15.26 29.80
N ASP A 164 -0.58 14.46 30.85
CA ASP A 164 0.05 13.15 31.00
C ASP A 164 -0.95 12.04 30.69
N THR A 165 -0.53 11.08 29.87
CA THR A 165 -1.32 9.90 29.49
C THR A 165 -0.40 8.69 29.26
N ASP A 166 -0.97 7.48 29.10
CA ASP A 166 -0.20 6.29 28.73
C ASP A 166 0.01 6.24 27.22
N VAL A 167 -1.07 6.40 26.45
CA VAL A 167 -1.06 6.31 24.97
C VAL A 167 -1.71 7.56 24.39
N VAL A 168 -1.06 8.15 23.42
CA VAL A 168 -1.65 9.20 22.57
C VAL A 168 -1.96 8.61 21.20
N VAL A 169 -3.15 8.85 20.69
CA VAL A 169 -3.57 8.48 19.34
C VAL A 169 -3.85 9.75 18.53
N ILE A 170 -3.33 9.84 17.32
CA ILE A 170 -3.49 11.01 16.44
C ILE A 170 -4.33 10.65 15.23
N GLY A 171 -5.47 11.34 15.10
CA GLY A 171 -6.47 11.16 14.03
C GLY A 171 -7.64 10.29 14.50
N ALA A 172 -8.87 10.81 14.35
CA ALA A 172 -10.12 10.10 14.68
C ALA A 172 -10.77 9.49 13.41
N GLY A 173 -9.96 8.93 12.53
CA GLY A 173 -10.42 8.02 11.49
C GLY A 173 -10.67 6.62 12.04
N ASN A 174 -11.03 5.67 11.17
CA ASN A 174 -11.33 4.29 11.55
C ASN A 174 -10.19 3.65 12.39
N GLY A 175 -8.94 3.81 11.96
CA GLY A 175 -7.78 3.26 12.69
C GLY A 175 -7.57 3.89 14.05
N GLY A 176 -7.67 5.22 14.14
CA GLY A 176 -7.42 5.94 15.41
C GLY A 176 -8.49 5.70 16.45
N LEU A 177 -9.76 5.67 16.06
CA LEU A 177 -10.87 5.34 16.97
C LEU A 177 -10.72 3.92 17.54
N VAL A 178 -10.42 2.95 16.67
CA VAL A 178 -10.20 1.55 17.10
C VAL A 178 -8.95 1.45 17.98
N ALA A 179 -7.86 2.16 17.67
CA ALA A 179 -6.65 2.18 18.49
C ALA A 179 -6.92 2.77 19.88
N ALA A 180 -7.62 3.91 19.94
CA ALA A 180 -7.94 4.54 21.23
C ALA A 180 -8.87 3.67 22.08
N ALA A 181 -9.92 3.09 21.47
CA ALA A 181 -10.81 2.16 22.15
C ALA A 181 -10.06 0.91 22.65
N SER A 182 -9.14 0.38 21.82
CA SER A 182 -8.30 -0.76 22.18
C SER A 182 -7.36 -0.45 23.36
N ALA A 183 -6.70 0.71 23.35
CA ALA A 183 -5.84 1.12 24.46
C ALA A 183 -6.63 1.29 25.76
N ALA A 184 -7.81 1.91 25.70
CA ALA A 184 -8.71 2.06 26.85
C ALA A 184 -9.23 0.71 27.36
N ASP A 185 -9.55 -0.23 26.47
CA ASP A 185 -9.97 -1.60 26.80
C ASP A 185 -8.87 -2.38 27.54
N LEU A 186 -7.61 -2.13 27.19
CA LEU A 186 -6.43 -2.69 27.87
C LEU A 186 -6.11 -1.98 29.21
N GLY A 187 -6.93 -1.03 29.65
CA GLY A 187 -6.78 -0.30 30.91
C GLY A 187 -5.74 0.81 30.89
N ALA A 188 -5.25 1.21 29.70
CA ALA A 188 -4.35 2.34 29.57
C ALA A 188 -5.13 3.67 29.60
N LYS A 189 -4.57 4.70 30.22
CA LYS A 189 -5.04 6.07 30.06
C LYS A 189 -4.74 6.51 28.63
N VAL A 190 -5.77 6.88 27.86
CA VAL A 190 -5.62 7.24 26.44
C VAL A 190 -6.13 8.66 26.18
N THR A 191 -5.42 9.37 25.30
CA THR A 191 -5.86 10.66 24.75
C THR A 191 -5.86 10.55 23.23
N LEU A 192 -7.04 10.69 22.61
CA LEU A 192 -7.19 10.77 21.15
C LEU A 192 -7.24 12.25 20.74
N VAL A 193 -6.51 12.61 19.70
CA VAL A 193 -6.43 13.98 19.17
C VAL A 193 -6.94 14.01 17.74
N GLU A 194 -7.88 14.89 17.43
CA GLU A 194 -8.45 15.09 16.10
C GLU A 194 -8.51 16.57 15.74
N LYS A 195 -8.05 16.91 14.54
CA LYS A 195 -8.02 18.30 14.05
C LYS A 195 -9.40 18.86 13.70
N ASN A 196 -10.35 18.01 13.37
CA ASN A 196 -11.72 18.38 13.04
C ASN A 196 -12.64 18.36 14.27
N ALA A 197 -13.87 18.86 14.09
CA ALA A 197 -14.88 18.85 15.16
C ALA A 197 -15.52 17.47 15.37
N THR A 198 -15.27 16.52 14.50
CA THR A 198 -15.80 15.15 14.55
C THR A 198 -14.87 14.19 13.80
N TRP A 199 -15.13 12.90 13.93
CA TRP A 199 -14.46 11.85 13.19
C TRP A 199 -14.72 11.94 11.67
N ILE A 200 -13.76 11.48 10.88
CA ILE A 200 -13.88 11.35 9.43
C ILE A 200 -13.43 9.97 9.01
N THR A 201 -14.31 9.24 8.33
CA THR A 201 -14.00 7.93 7.76
C THR A 201 -14.85 7.67 6.53
N TRP A 202 -14.36 6.80 5.66
CA TRP A 202 -15.02 6.37 4.45
C TRP A 202 -15.02 4.85 4.39
N ALA A 203 -16.02 4.28 3.68
CA ALA A 203 -16.25 2.86 3.54
C ALA A 203 -16.58 2.14 4.88
N GLY A 204 -16.69 0.83 4.87
CA GLY A 204 -17.10 0.08 6.04
C GLY A 204 -16.77 -1.41 5.96
N GLU A 205 -16.27 -1.84 4.81
CA GLU A 205 -15.90 -3.23 4.57
C GLU A 205 -14.52 -3.52 5.16
N MET A 206 -14.44 -4.56 5.98
CA MET A 206 -13.22 -4.96 6.69
C MET A 206 -12.86 -6.40 6.37
N GLY A 207 -11.78 -6.61 5.64
CA GLY A 207 -11.23 -7.94 5.35
C GLY A 207 -10.58 -8.55 6.60
N ALA A 208 -11.04 -9.74 6.98
CA ALA A 208 -10.41 -10.53 8.04
C ALA A 208 -10.59 -12.02 7.76
N TYR A 209 -9.71 -12.85 8.27
CA TYR A 209 -9.67 -14.28 8.02
C TYR A 209 -9.84 -15.06 9.31
N ASN A 210 -10.68 -16.09 9.24
CA ASN A 210 -10.90 -17.03 10.33
C ASN A 210 -11.42 -16.38 11.64
N SER A 211 -12.26 -15.35 11.53
CA SER A 211 -13.04 -14.86 12.67
C SER A 211 -14.06 -15.90 13.13
N LYS A 212 -14.54 -15.81 14.37
CA LYS A 212 -15.64 -16.63 14.86
C LYS A 212 -16.90 -16.47 14.01
N LEU A 213 -17.22 -15.23 13.63
CA LEU A 213 -18.35 -14.94 12.74
C LEU A 213 -18.25 -15.77 11.44
N MET A 214 -17.08 -15.80 10.78
CA MET A 214 -16.87 -16.61 9.58
C MET A 214 -17.01 -18.10 9.86
N ASN A 215 -16.31 -18.57 10.90
CA ASN A 215 -16.19 -20.01 11.15
C ASN A 215 -17.48 -20.61 11.71
N GLU A 216 -18.12 -19.95 12.67
CA GLU A 216 -19.25 -20.49 13.42
C GLU A 216 -20.60 -20.19 12.79
N GLU A 217 -20.80 -18.99 12.23
CA GLU A 217 -22.10 -18.61 11.64
C GLU A 217 -22.19 -18.94 10.15
N TYR A 218 -21.07 -18.79 9.41
CA TYR A 218 -21.09 -19.00 7.96
C TYR A 218 -20.41 -20.30 7.52
N GLY A 219 -19.73 -21.02 8.43
CA GLY A 219 -19.02 -22.26 8.12
C GLY A 219 -17.87 -22.08 7.15
N ILE A 220 -17.28 -20.88 7.10
CA ILE A 220 -16.19 -20.50 6.19
C ILE A 220 -14.89 -20.51 6.97
N HIS A 221 -13.93 -21.34 6.54
CA HIS A 221 -12.61 -21.47 7.13
C HIS A 221 -11.54 -21.46 6.04
N TYR A 222 -10.43 -20.76 6.32
CA TYR A 222 -9.22 -20.76 5.50
C TYR A 222 -8.13 -21.58 6.21
N THR A 223 -7.51 -22.50 5.48
CA THR A 223 -6.33 -23.22 5.98
C THR A 223 -5.10 -22.31 5.98
N ASP A 224 -4.05 -22.69 6.70
CA ASP A 224 -2.79 -21.96 6.70
C ASP A 224 -2.17 -21.90 5.29
N GLU A 225 -2.29 -22.97 4.49
CA GLU A 225 -1.84 -22.98 3.10
C GLU A 225 -2.59 -21.95 2.25
N GLU A 226 -3.92 -21.87 2.37
CA GLU A 226 -4.72 -20.88 1.66
C GLU A 226 -4.33 -19.45 2.07
N LEU A 227 -4.07 -19.19 3.35
CA LEU A 227 -3.60 -17.88 3.83
C LEU A 227 -2.22 -17.53 3.26
N LEU A 228 -1.30 -18.52 3.18
CA LEU A 228 0.02 -18.31 2.57
C LEU A 228 -0.05 -18.09 1.05
N GLU A 229 -0.99 -18.74 0.35
CA GLU A 229 -1.27 -18.47 -1.06
C GLU A 229 -1.77 -17.03 -1.25
N ILE A 230 -2.69 -16.56 -0.40
CA ILE A 230 -3.16 -15.17 -0.39
C ILE A 230 -2.00 -14.20 -0.13
N SER A 231 -1.13 -14.51 0.83
CA SER A 231 0.07 -13.71 1.11
C SER A 231 0.95 -13.57 -0.13
N ASN A 232 1.23 -14.67 -0.81
CA ASN A 232 2.03 -14.68 -2.03
C ASN A 232 1.35 -13.91 -3.18
N GLU A 233 0.02 -13.99 -3.27
CA GLU A 233 -0.73 -13.28 -4.30
C GLU A 233 -0.72 -11.76 -4.06
N ILE A 234 -0.90 -11.31 -2.81
CA ILE A 234 -0.77 -9.91 -2.44
C ILE A 234 0.64 -9.39 -2.77
N CYS A 235 1.69 -10.17 -2.43
CA CYS A 235 3.07 -9.81 -2.75
C CYS A 235 3.31 -9.73 -4.27
N ARG A 236 2.76 -10.69 -5.04
CA ARG A 236 2.86 -10.68 -6.51
C ARG A 236 2.17 -9.47 -7.10
N TYR A 237 1.01 -9.11 -6.57
CA TYR A 237 0.25 -7.95 -6.99
C TYR A 237 1.00 -6.64 -6.71
N ALA A 238 1.69 -6.57 -5.58
CA ALA A 238 2.58 -5.46 -5.21
C ALA A 238 3.96 -5.51 -5.89
N GLY A 239 4.19 -6.41 -6.85
CA GLY A 239 5.50 -6.58 -7.49
C GLY A 239 6.63 -7.00 -6.53
N TYR A 240 6.30 -7.58 -5.37
CA TYR A 240 7.21 -7.91 -4.27
C TYR A 240 7.91 -6.68 -3.65
N GLU A 241 7.35 -5.49 -3.82
CA GLU A 241 7.84 -4.25 -3.21
C GLU A 241 7.24 -3.99 -1.81
N CYS A 242 6.48 -4.95 -1.27
CA CYS A 242 5.89 -4.94 0.07
C CYS A 242 6.70 -5.75 1.09
N ASP A 243 6.43 -5.53 2.38
CA ASP A 243 6.95 -6.39 3.44
C ASP A 243 5.97 -7.55 3.73
N GLN A 244 6.28 -8.73 3.21
CA GLN A 244 5.44 -9.93 3.38
C GLN A 244 5.20 -10.30 4.86
N ARG A 245 6.10 -9.92 5.77
CA ARG A 245 5.91 -10.18 7.20
C ARG A 245 4.72 -9.41 7.76
N LEU A 246 4.46 -8.20 7.27
CA LEU A 246 3.28 -7.40 7.63
C LEU A 246 1.99 -8.02 7.06
N ILE A 247 2.04 -8.53 5.83
CA ILE A 247 0.91 -9.23 5.22
C ILE A 247 0.57 -10.47 6.04
N ASN A 248 1.56 -11.28 6.39
CA ASN A 248 1.37 -12.46 7.24
C ASN A 248 0.89 -12.08 8.64
N LEU A 249 1.42 -11.00 9.23
CA LEU A 249 0.95 -10.50 10.52
C LEU A 249 -0.56 -10.21 10.48
N TRP A 250 -1.05 -9.58 9.43
CA TRP A 250 -2.48 -9.34 9.23
C TRP A 250 -3.25 -10.64 9.00
N LEU A 251 -2.86 -11.47 8.06
CA LEU A 251 -3.59 -12.69 7.69
C LEU A 251 -3.81 -13.61 8.89
N PHE A 252 -2.76 -13.84 9.71
CA PHE A 252 -2.83 -14.75 10.85
C PHE A 252 -3.36 -14.13 12.14
N ASN A 253 -3.62 -12.80 12.17
CA ASN A 253 -4.15 -12.14 13.36
C ASN A 253 -5.47 -11.41 13.13
N SER A 254 -5.90 -11.23 11.88
CA SER A 254 -7.11 -10.47 11.56
C SER A 254 -8.38 -11.11 12.14
N GLY A 255 -8.46 -12.43 12.20
CA GLY A 255 -9.62 -13.13 12.77
C GLY A 255 -9.83 -12.78 14.24
N ARG A 256 -8.81 -12.97 15.08
CA ARG A 256 -8.92 -12.67 16.52
C ARG A 256 -9.14 -11.18 16.81
N THR A 257 -8.56 -10.30 16.01
CA THR A 257 -8.80 -8.85 16.16
C THR A 257 -10.20 -8.46 15.69
N MET A 258 -10.72 -9.13 14.68
CA MET A 258 -12.10 -8.98 14.24
C MET A 258 -13.09 -9.53 15.27
N ASP A 259 -12.79 -10.64 15.94
CA ASP A 259 -13.61 -11.14 17.05
C ASP A 259 -13.77 -10.10 18.16
N TRP A 260 -12.65 -9.49 18.56
CA TRP A 260 -12.70 -8.38 19.52
C TRP A 260 -13.54 -7.20 19.00
N PHE A 261 -13.41 -6.82 17.73
CA PHE A 261 -14.18 -5.74 17.12
C PHE A 261 -15.68 -6.06 17.14
N VAL A 262 -16.05 -7.28 16.74
CA VAL A 262 -17.44 -7.78 16.74
C VAL A 262 -18.01 -7.74 18.15
N ASP A 263 -17.29 -8.26 19.14
CA ASP A 263 -17.72 -8.26 20.56
C ASP A 263 -18.02 -6.83 21.06
N GLN A 264 -17.19 -5.83 20.69
CA GLN A 264 -17.43 -4.43 21.08
C GLN A 264 -18.67 -3.84 20.39
N MET A 265 -18.89 -4.15 19.11
CA MET A 265 -20.04 -3.66 18.36
C MET A 265 -21.35 -4.32 18.82
N GLU A 266 -21.35 -5.62 19.04
CA GLU A 266 -22.51 -6.36 19.58
C GLU A 266 -22.93 -5.82 20.96
N ALA A 267 -21.94 -5.50 21.83
CA ALA A 267 -22.21 -4.88 23.12
C ALA A 267 -22.88 -3.49 23.01
N LYS A 268 -22.78 -2.86 21.86
CA LYS A 268 -23.41 -1.56 21.52
C LYS A 268 -24.67 -1.72 20.65
N GLY A 269 -25.14 -2.95 20.44
CA GLY A 269 -26.32 -3.25 19.64
C GLY A 269 -26.11 -3.12 18.12
N ILE A 270 -24.86 -3.14 17.67
CA ILE A 270 -24.52 -3.16 16.25
C ILE A 270 -24.14 -4.58 15.85
N HIS A 271 -25.00 -5.23 15.08
CA HIS A 271 -24.68 -6.52 14.51
C HIS A 271 -23.77 -6.42 13.32
N MET A 272 -22.81 -7.33 13.26
CA MET A 272 -21.94 -7.50 12.12
C MET A 272 -22.25 -8.75 11.34
N PHE A 273 -22.03 -8.72 10.06
CA PHE A 273 -22.20 -9.87 9.21
C PHE A 273 -21.13 -9.93 8.11
N LEU A 274 -21.03 -11.12 7.50
CA LEU A 274 -20.11 -11.36 6.40
C LEU A 274 -20.81 -11.05 5.08
N GLU A 275 -20.15 -10.31 4.21
CA GLU A 275 -20.61 -10.11 2.85
C GLU A 275 -20.42 -11.38 2.04
N THR A 276 -21.52 -12.03 1.67
CA THR A 276 -21.55 -13.31 0.96
C THR A 276 -21.98 -13.19 -0.50
N ASP A 277 -22.26 -11.99 -0.96
CA ASP A 277 -22.73 -11.71 -2.32
C ASP A 277 -21.58 -11.55 -3.33
N MET A 278 -20.47 -12.17 -3.06
CA MET A 278 -19.38 -12.30 -4.02
C MET A 278 -19.81 -13.19 -5.17
N LYS A 279 -19.76 -12.64 -6.37
CA LYS A 279 -19.97 -13.40 -7.60
C LYS A 279 -18.58 -13.73 -8.14
N ASP A 280 -18.31 -15.02 -8.27
CA ASP A 280 -17.13 -15.66 -8.88
C ASP A 280 -15.93 -14.73 -9.18
N THR A 281 -15.03 -14.59 -8.22
CA THR A 281 -13.79 -13.87 -8.45
C THR A 281 -12.72 -14.82 -8.96
N ARG A 282 -11.85 -14.39 -9.87
CA ARG A 282 -10.74 -15.19 -10.42
C ARG A 282 -9.85 -15.80 -9.34
N TYR A 283 -9.77 -15.19 -8.18
CA TYR A 283 -8.74 -15.44 -7.19
C TYR A 283 -9.30 -15.93 -5.86
N MET A 284 -10.57 -15.67 -5.57
CA MET A 284 -11.19 -16.07 -4.32
C MET A 284 -12.66 -16.42 -4.49
N ASN A 285 -13.03 -17.55 -3.94
CA ASN A 285 -14.41 -18.06 -3.92
C ASN A 285 -14.99 -18.14 -2.51
N LYS A 286 -14.27 -17.66 -1.49
CA LYS A 286 -14.71 -17.64 -0.10
C LYS A 286 -14.79 -16.19 0.38
N PRO A 287 -15.92 -15.75 0.95
CA PRO A 287 -16.06 -14.42 1.56
C PRO A 287 -15.14 -14.23 2.76
N GLN A 288 -14.59 -13.03 2.93
CA GLN A 288 -13.77 -12.64 4.09
C GLN A 288 -14.07 -11.22 4.57
N THR A 289 -15.01 -10.54 3.95
CA THR A 289 -15.32 -9.14 4.23
C THR A 289 -16.42 -9.02 5.27
N HIS A 290 -16.09 -8.39 6.39
CA HIS A 290 -17.00 -8.08 7.48
C HIS A 290 -17.56 -6.67 7.33
N THR A 291 -18.80 -6.47 7.74
CA THR A 291 -19.48 -5.18 7.59
C THR A 291 -20.53 -4.94 8.66
N VAL A 292 -20.91 -3.66 8.85
CA VAL A 292 -21.89 -3.18 9.83
C VAL A 292 -23.10 -2.55 9.13
N TYR A 293 -23.87 -3.32 8.38
CA TYR A 293 -24.96 -2.79 7.56
C TYR A 293 -26.35 -2.80 8.22
N GLU A 294 -26.52 -3.19 9.45
CA GLU A 294 -27.83 -3.50 10.01
C GLU A 294 -28.78 -2.30 10.17
N HIS A 295 -28.29 -1.07 10.16
CA HIS A 295 -29.10 0.14 10.31
C HIS A 295 -28.99 1.08 9.11
N PHE A 296 -28.80 0.54 7.93
CA PHE A 296 -28.63 1.34 6.71
C PHE A 296 -29.84 2.24 6.38
N GLU A 297 -31.04 1.90 6.92
CA GLU A 297 -32.24 2.72 6.78
C GLU A 297 -32.10 4.09 7.50
N GLU A 298 -31.25 4.16 8.52
CA GLU A 298 -30.97 5.37 9.30
C GLU A 298 -29.89 6.24 8.67
N LEU A 299 -29.12 5.66 7.71
CA LEU A 299 -28.07 6.36 6.99
C LEU A 299 -28.68 7.05 5.76
N GLY A 300 -28.27 8.27 5.52
CA GLY A 300 -28.61 8.97 4.28
C GLY A 300 -27.95 8.32 3.05
N PRO A 301 -28.34 8.72 1.84
CA PRO A 301 -27.70 8.25 0.63
C PRO A 301 -26.20 8.54 0.67
N ASN A 302 -25.38 7.59 0.23
CA ASN A 302 -23.91 7.62 0.23
C ASN A 302 -23.23 7.52 1.61
N GLN A 303 -23.92 7.07 2.64
CA GLN A 303 -23.29 6.75 3.92
C GLN A 303 -22.94 5.26 4.01
N MET A 304 -21.81 4.95 4.65
CA MET A 304 -21.22 3.60 4.70
C MET A 304 -21.17 3.03 6.12
N GLY A 305 -21.05 1.70 6.25
CA GLY A 305 -21.14 0.99 7.52
C GLY A 305 -20.23 1.48 8.64
N ALA A 306 -19.00 1.96 8.36
CA ALA A 306 -18.11 2.52 9.37
C ALA A 306 -18.71 3.75 10.09
N GLN A 307 -19.60 4.48 9.44
CA GLN A 307 -20.29 5.63 10.04
C GLN A 307 -21.26 5.23 11.16
N LEU A 308 -21.71 3.98 11.19
CA LEU A 308 -22.48 3.43 12.32
C LEU A 308 -21.58 3.01 13.48
N ALA A 309 -20.41 2.44 13.19
CA ALA A 309 -19.47 1.99 14.21
C ALA A 309 -18.74 3.15 14.91
N ASN A 310 -18.42 4.22 14.18
CA ASN A 310 -17.59 5.30 14.73
C ASN A 310 -18.19 6.04 15.94
N PRO A 311 -19.48 6.39 15.99
CA PRO A 311 -20.08 6.93 17.20
C PRO A 311 -19.95 5.97 18.40
N LYS A 312 -20.02 4.65 18.14
CA LYS A 312 -19.90 3.64 19.20
C LYS A 312 -18.47 3.53 19.72
N TRP A 313 -17.47 3.71 18.85
CA TRP A 313 -16.08 3.81 19.31
C TRP A 313 -15.84 5.03 20.20
N VAL A 314 -16.43 6.19 19.87
CA VAL A 314 -16.39 7.39 20.75
C VAL A 314 -16.99 7.07 22.12
N GLU A 315 -18.20 6.48 22.15
CA GLU A 315 -18.84 6.05 23.40
C GLU A 315 -17.94 5.11 24.22
N ILE A 316 -17.35 4.10 23.59
CA ILE A 316 -16.48 3.11 24.26
C ILE A 316 -15.23 3.78 24.84
N ILE A 317 -14.59 4.69 24.10
CA ILE A 317 -13.41 5.42 24.59
C ILE A 317 -13.77 6.21 25.84
N GLU A 318 -14.86 6.97 25.83
CA GLU A 318 -15.31 7.81 26.95
C GLU A 318 -15.76 6.98 28.16
N GLU A 319 -16.52 5.91 27.95
CA GLU A 319 -16.97 4.99 29.02
C GLU A 319 -15.81 4.31 29.74
N LYS A 320 -14.71 4.04 29.02
CA LYS A 320 -13.50 3.45 29.59
C LYS A 320 -12.50 4.49 30.13
N GLY A 321 -12.93 5.77 30.22
CA GLY A 321 -12.15 6.87 30.79
C GLY A 321 -11.09 7.47 29.89
N GLY A 322 -11.13 7.19 28.58
CA GLY A 322 -10.32 7.87 27.57
C GLY A 322 -10.81 9.31 27.33
N SER A 323 -9.92 10.14 26.82
CA SER A 323 -10.22 11.54 26.48
C SER A 323 -10.08 11.75 24.98
N ILE A 324 -10.97 12.57 24.39
CA ILE A 324 -10.91 12.96 22.98
C ILE A 324 -10.79 14.47 22.89
N LEU A 325 -9.73 14.95 22.26
CA LEU A 325 -9.47 16.36 22.01
C LEU A 325 -9.81 16.68 20.55
N TRP A 326 -11.05 17.09 20.32
CA TRP A 326 -11.52 17.58 19.03
C TRP A 326 -10.97 18.97 18.75
N GLN A 327 -10.80 19.33 17.47
CA GLN A 327 -10.29 20.63 17.02
C GLN A 327 -8.88 20.94 17.57
N HIS A 328 -8.04 19.90 17.66
CA HIS A 328 -6.64 20.03 18.03
C HIS A 328 -5.76 19.41 16.94
N THR A 329 -4.83 20.17 16.42
CA THR A 329 -3.94 19.77 15.32
C THR A 329 -2.58 19.32 15.87
N ALA A 330 -2.17 18.10 15.56
CA ALA A 330 -0.84 17.59 15.88
C ALA A 330 0.24 18.35 15.10
N LYS A 331 1.37 18.70 15.75
CA LYS A 331 2.42 19.54 15.20
C LYS A 331 3.80 18.90 15.20
N GLN A 332 4.26 18.39 16.35
CA GLN A 332 5.60 17.84 16.49
C GLN A 332 5.62 16.69 17.49
N LEU A 333 6.34 15.61 17.16
CA LEU A 333 6.66 14.56 18.13
C LEU A 333 7.72 15.04 19.12
N VAL A 334 7.63 14.58 20.34
CA VAL A 334 8.62 14.82 21.41
C VAL A 334 9.48 13.58 21.56
N GLN A 335 10.79 13.72 21.45
CA GLN A 335 11.76 12.64 21.64
C GLN A 335 12.66 12.95 22.84
N ASP A 336 13.05 11.90 23.57
CA ASP A 336 14.10 11.99 24.58
C ASP A 336 15.50 11.87 23.95
N GLU A 337 16.55 11.96 24.77
CA GLU A 337 17.96 11.90 24.35
C GLU A 337 18.33 10.55 23.69
N SER A 338 17.55 9.49 23.91
CA SER A 338 17.75 8.19 23.27
C SER A 338 17.06 8.06 21.90
N GLY A 339 16.33 9.10 21.47
CA GLY A 339 15.51 9.09 20.27
C GLY A 339 14.13 8.41 20.44
N ARG A 340 13.80 7.93 21.66
CA ARG A 340 12.47 7.41 21.95
C ARG A 340 11.43 8.51 21.85
N VAL A 341 10.30 8.24 21.21
CA VAL A 341 9.15 9.15 21.21
C VAL A 341 8.41 9.01 22.54
N THR A 342 8.32 10.14 23.26
CA THR A 342 7.75 10.25 24.61
C THR A 342 6.50 11.12 24.69
N GLY A 343 6.06 11.67 23.54
CA GLY A 343 4.89 12.52 23.50
C GLY A 343 4.73 13.25 22.16
N ILE A 344 3.85 14.23 22.18
CA ILE A 344 3.51 15.06 21.03
C ILE A 344 3.14 16.47 21.47
N ILE A 345 3.43 17.46 20.63
CA ILE A 345 2.91 18.83 20.76
C ILE A 345 1.76 18.99 19.78
N ILE A 346 0.63 19.44 20.29
CA ILE A 346 -0.59 19.74 19.55
C ILE A 346 -0.90 21.23 19.64
N GLN A 347 -1.71 21.74 18.72
CA GLN A 347 -2.21 23.11 18.74
C GLN A 347 -3.73 23.10 18.86
N ARG A 348 -4.26 23.82 19.82
CA ARG A 348 -5.69 24.09 19.93
C ARG A 348 -6.11 25.04 18.79
N ASN A 349 -7.07 24.62 17.96
CA ASN A 349 -7.43 25.40 16.77
C ASN A 349 -8.15 26.71 17.09
N GLU A 350 -8.81 26.80 18.27
CA GLU A 350 -9.60 27.97 18.69
C GLU A 350 -8.72 29.19 18.94
N ASP A 351 -7.61 29.03 19.65
CA ASP A 351 -6.76 30.14 20.12
C ASP A 351 -5.29 30.01 19.69
N GLY A 352 -4.91 28.91 19.03
CA GLY A 352 -3.56 28.64 18.59
C GLY A 352 -2.58 28.21 19.69
N ALA A 353 -3.04 28.00 20.91
CA ALA A 353 -2.20 27.62 22.05
C ALA A 353 -1.59 26.21 21.85
N TYR A 354 -0.30 26.05 22.18
CA TYR A 354 0.38 24.78 22.13
C TYR A 354 0.25 24.01 23.44
N ILE A 355 -0.06 22.74 23.33
CA ILE A 355 -0.23 21.81 24.44
C ILE A 355 0.71 20.62 24.19
N GLN A 356 1.49 20.26 25.19
CA GLN A 356 2.32 19.05 25.15
C GLN A 356 1.57 17.89 25.80
N ILE A 357 1.49 16.74 25.11
CA ILE A 357 0.94 15.52 25.69
C ILE A 357 2.09 14.52 25.85
N ASN A 358 2.41 14.19 27.10
CA ASN A 358 3.39 13.15 27.41
C ASN A 358 2.72 11.77 27.32
N ALA A 359 3.37 10.82 26.64
CA ALA A 359 2.89 9.47 26.40
C ALA A 359 3.85 8.45 27.02
N ALA A 360 3.50 7.91 28.19
CA ALA A 360 4.40 6.99 28.91
C ALA A 360 4.69 5.69 28.12
N LYS A 361 3.73 5.23 27.31
CA LYS A 361 3.79 3.97 26.55
C LYS A 361 4.02 4.19 25.05
N GLY A 362 3.49 5.26 24.48
CA GLY A 362 3.76 5.61 23.09
C GLY A 362 2.72 6.48 22.41
N VAL A 363 3.05 6.90 21.19
CA VAL A 363 2.21 7.70 20.28
C VAL A 363 1.86 6.83 19.08
N VAL A 364 0.58 6.79 18.72
CA VAL A 364 0.05 6.07 17.55
C VAL A 364 -0.39 7.09 16.50
N LEU A 365 0.23 7.09 15.33
CA LEU A 365 -0.14 7.93 14.20
C LEU A 365 -1.15 7.21 13.30
N SER A 366 -2.27 7.86 13.01
CA SER A 366 -3.38 7.40 12.16
C SER A 366 -4.05 8.57 11.46
N THR A 367 -3.26 9.44 10.79
CA THR A 367 -3.72 10.74 10.25
C THR A 367 -4.28 10.66 8.83
N GLY A 368 -4.29 9.47 8.23
CA GLY A 368 -5.03 9.19 6.99
C GLY A 368 -4.23 9.30 5.70
N GLY A 369 -2.90 9.40 5.75
CA GLY A 369 -2.05 9.54 4.57
C GLY A 369 -1.96 10.98 4.06
N TYR A 370 -1.65 11.16 2.76
CA TYR A 370 -1.31 12.50 2.22
C TYR A 370 -2.05 12.85 0.91
N GLY A 371 -3.09 12.12 0.54
CA GLY A 371 -3.80 12.33 -0.73
C GLY A 371 -4.35 13.74 -0.94
N GLY A 372 -4.62 14.49 0.15
CA GLY A 372 -5.06 15.88 0.10
C GLY A 372 -3.94 16.93 0.04
N ASN A 373 -2.68 16.52 0.11
CA ASN A 373 -1.52 17.41 0.09
C ASN A 373 -0.90 17.47 -1.30
N PRO A 374 -1.06 18.56 -2.08
CA PRO A 374 -0.56 18.63 -3.45
C PRO A 374 0.95 18.50 -3.56
N GLU A 375 1.71 19.01 -2.57
CA GLU A 375 3.16 18.96 -2.56
C GLU A 375 3.66 17.52 -2.35
N MET A 376 3.04 16.78 -1.42
CA MET A 376 3.39 15.37 -1.20
C MET A 376 2.92 14.50 -2.36
N MET A 377 1.77 14.79 -2.97
CA MET A 377 1.32 14.10 -4.18
C MET A 377 2.29 14.34 -5.34
N ASP A 378 2.81 15.55 -5.52
CA ASP A 378 3.81 15.86 -6.53
C ASP A 378 5.14 15.11 -6.28
N ALA A 379 5.58 15.05 -5.03
CA ALA A 379 6.84 14.41 -4.65
C ALA A 379 6.78 12.88 -4.68
N LEU A 380 5.68 12.27 -4.23
CA LEU A 380 5.58 10.84 -3.96
C LEU A 380 4.69 10.10 -4.97
N HIS A 381 3.68 10.75 -5.56
CA HIS A 381 2.75 10.20 -6.55
C HIS A 381 2.99 10.74 -7.96
N TYR A 382 4.23 11.03 -8.31
CA TYR A 382 4.58 11.69 -9.56
C TYR A 382 4.07 10.98 -10.83
N ARG A 383 3.84 9.66 -10.77
CA ARG A 383 3.28 8.90 -11.88
C ARG A 383 1.76 8.99 -11.93
N ASP A 384 1.10 8.77 -10.79
CA ASP A 384 -0.35 8.57 -10.75
C ASP A 384 -1.11 9.89 -10.63
N LYS A 385 -0.44 10.99 -10.21
CA LYS A 385 -1.08 12.31 -10.06
C LYS A 385 -1.77 12.79 -11.35
N ASP A 386 -1.23 12.44 -12.51
CA ASP A 386 -1.75 12.88 -13.80
C ASP A 386 -3.02 12.11 -14.22
N VAL A 387 -3.26 10.93 -13.64
CA VAL A 387 -4.44 10.12 -13.91
C VAL A 387 -5.59 10.37 -12.92
N ILE A 388 -5.31 11.04 -11.80
CA ILE A 388 -6.30 11.29 -10.76
C ILE A 388 -7.27 12.39 -11.22
N CYS A 389 -8.52 12.01 -11.49
CA CYS A 389 -9.58 12.93 -11.87
C CYS A 389 -10.30 13.53 -10.66
N ASN A 390 -10.59 12.73 -9.65
CA ASN A 390 -11.24 13.15 -8.41
C ASN A 390 -10.46 12.63 -7.20
N ASN A 391 -10.52 13.34 -6.08
CA ASN A 391 -9.70 13.05 -4.91
C ASN A 391 -10.49 13.17 -3.60
N LEU A 392 -10.76 12.05 -2.95
CA LEU A 392 -11.47 12.00 -1.67
C LEU A 392 -10.63 12.55 -0.50
N GLY A 393 -9.28 12.46 -0.59
CA GLY A 393 -8.36 12.96 0.43
C GLY A 393 -8.29 14.48 0.53
N CYS A 394 -8.90 15.24 -0.41
CA CYS A 394 -8.89 16.69 -0.42
C CYS A 394 -9.37 17.28 0.91
N GLY A 395 -8.51 18.10 1.53
CA GLY A 395 -8.79 18.80 2.77
C GLY A 395 -8.67 17.97 4.06
N PHE A 396 -8.46 16.66 3.97
CA PHE A 396 -8.40 15.77 5.13
C PHE A 396 -7.02 15.14 5.33
N ALA A 397 -6.55 14.37 4.36
CA ALA A 397 -5.31 13.59 4.40
C ALA A 397 -4.14 14.47 3.96
N MET A 398 -3.51 15.19 4.88
CA MET A 398 -2.48 16.20 4.58
C MET A 398 -1.05 15.72 4.84
N GLY A 399 -0.85 14.44 5.20
CA GLY A 399 0.46 13.87 5.46
C GLY A 399 1.08 14.29 6.79
N ASP A 400 0.28 14.81 7.72
CA ASP A 400 0.79 15.36 8.98
C ASP A 400 1.54 14.31 9.80
N GLY A 401 0.98 13.09 9.94
CA GLY A 401 1.62 11.99 10.66
C GLY A 401 2.91 11.51 9.98
N ILE A 402 2.88 11.38 8.66
CA ILE A 402 4.06 10.94 7.88
C ILE A 402 5.20 11.95 8.04
N LYS A 403 4.93 13.25 7.87
CA LYS A 403 5.95 14.30 8.07
C LYS A 403 6.54 14.27 9.48
N MET A 404 5.69 14.19 10.52
CA MET A 404 6.15 14.11 11.90
C MET A 404 7.02 12.87 12.17
N ALA A 405 6.66 11.72 11.60
CA ALA A 405 7.48 10.51 11.71
C ALA A 405 8.83 10.67 11.01
N MET A 406 8.86 11.27 9.81
CA MET A 406 10.11 11.57 9.10
C MET A 406 11.01 12.53 9.90
N TRP A 407 10.45 13.57 10.50
CA TRP A 407 11.19 14.49 11.37
C TRP A 407 11.76 13.82 12.62
N ALA A 408 11.13 12.72 13.05
CA ALA A 408 11.63 11.87 14.14
C ALA A 408 12.66 10.82 13.67
N GLY A 409 13.02 10.78 12.40
CA GLY A 409 14.00 9.88 11.81
C GLY A 409 13.43 8.62 11.17
N ALA A 410 12.10 8.54 10.94
CA ALA A 410 11.49 7.39 10.29
C ALA A 410 11.78 7.34 8.78
N ASP A 411 11.94 6.12 8.27
CA ASP A 411 11.97 5.85 6.85
C ASP A 411 10.55 5.76 6.28
N ILE A 412 10.40 6.06 4.98
CA ILE A 412 9.16 5.88 4.25
C ILE A 412 9.38 4.98 3.04
N ASP A 413 8.31 4.47 2.45
CA ASP A 413 8.39 3.72 1.21
C ASP A 413 9.05 4.56 0.13
N ARG A 414 10.07 3.97 -0.54
CA ARG A 414 10.88 4.65 -1.56
C ARG A 414 10.40 4.41 -2.97
N ASN A 415 9.43 3.53 -3.13
CA ASN A 415 8.87 3.18 -4.42
C ASN A 415 7.95 4.31 -4.88
N HIS A 416 7.73 4.40 -6.19
CA HIS A 416 6.65 5.23 -6.67
C HIS A 416 5.35 4.76 -6.00
N ALA A 417 4.66 5.71 -5.42
CA ALA A 417 3.46 5.41 -4.67
C ALA A 417 2.31 5.02 -5.59
N GLY A 418 1.59 3.98 -5.21
CA GLY A 418 0.26 3.73 -5.70
C GLY A 418 -0.80 4.35 -4.80
N GLY A 419 -1.97 4.58 -5.34
CA GLY A 419 -3.17 4.98 -4.60
C GLY A 419 -4.20 3.88 -4.62
N VAL A 420 -5.02 3.78 -3.58
CA VAL A 420 -6.30 3.11 -3.71
C VAL A 420 -7.18 4.07 -4.48
N ALA A 421 -7.33 3.83 -5.76
CA ALA A 421 -8.15 4.64 -6.63
C ALA A 421 -9.16 3.75 -7.34
N PHE A 422 -10.37 4.26 -7.50
CA PHE A 422 -11.44 3.60 -8.21
C PHE A 422 -11.54 4.17 -9.63
N ASP A 423 -11.90 3.35 -10.58
CA ASP A 423 -12.13 3.66 -11.99
C ASP A 423 -13.55 4.17 -12.26
N ARG A 424 -14.04 5.08 -11.42
CA ARG A 424 -15.45 5.51 -11.42
C ARG A 424 -15.68 7.00 -11.18
N ALA A 425 -14.67 7.84 -11.39
CA ALA A 425 -14.93 9.28 -11.43
C ALA A 425 -15.72 9.63 -12.69
N ALA A 426 -16.82 10.38 -12.56
CA ALA A 426 -17.49 10.97 -13.69
C ALA A 426 -16.73 12.26 -14.09
N VAL A 427 -16.12 12.25 -15.27
CA VAL A 427 -15.30 13.35 -15.79
C VAL A 427 -16.15 14.29 -16.64
N ASP A 428 -15.83 15.59 -16.63
CA ASP A 428 -16.47 16.57 -17.52
C ASP A 428 -15.99 16.38 -18.97
N LEU A 429 -16.90 16.52 -19.93
CA LEU A 429 -16.59 16.28 -21.34
C LEU A 429 -15.55 17.23 -21.93
N ASP A 430 -15.37 18.41 -21.36
CA ASP A 430 -14.34 19.37 -21.77
C ASP A 430 -12.91 18.91 -21.39
N HIS A 431 -12.77 17.90 -20.52
CA HIS A 431 -11.49 17.31 -20.16
C HIS A 431 -10.94 16.31 -21.20
N HIS A 432 -11.75 15.88 -22.18
CA HIS A 432 -11.30 14.93 -23.19
C HIS A 432 -10.15 15.45 -24.08
N THR A 433 -9.78 16.72 -23.94
CA THR A 433 -8.63 17.33 -24.62
C THR A 433 -7.28 17.01 -23.99
N GLY A 434 -7.23 16.31 -22.86
CA GLY A 434 -6.01 15.80 -22.26
C GLY A 434 -5.42 16.63 -21.13
N ALA A 435 -6.12 17.59 -20.57
CA ALA A 435 -5.64 18.27 -19.37
C ALA A 435 -5.90 17.41 -18.13
N PRO A 436 -4.90 17.20 -17.23
CA PRO A 436 -5.13 16.49 -15.99
C PRO A 436 -6.17 17.20 -15.14
N TYR A 437 -7.13 16.45 -14.63
CA TYR A 437 -8.19 16.95 -13.76
C TYR A 437 -7.84 16.64 -12.31
N THR A 438 -7.59 17.66 -11.52
CA THR A 438 -7.10 17.50 -10.15
C THR A 438 -7.93 18.31 -9.18
N SER A 439 -9.22 18.06 -9.05
CA SER A 439 -9.98 18.83 -8.09
C SER A 439 -10.98 18.04 -7.28
N GLY A 440 -10.96 18.27 -5.98
CA GLY A 440 -12.03 18.04 -5.03
C GLY A 440 -12.66 16.64 -5.02
N LEU A 441 -13.81 16.54 -4.37
CA LEU A 441 -14.53 15.28 -4.20
C LEU A 441 -15.18 14.78 -5.51
N GLY A 442 -15.53 15.66 -6.44
CA GLY A 442 -16.09 15.34 -7.75
C GLY A 442 -17.29 14.38 -7.72
N ASP A 443 -17.81 14.08 -8.90
CA ASP A 443 -18.93 13.16 -9.06
C ASP A 443 -18.44 11.71 -9.21
N ILE A 444 -19.21 10.77 -8.65
CA ILE A 444 -18.92 9.34 -8.73
C ILE A 444 -19.93 8.68 -9.67
N TRP A 445 -19.43 7.98 -10.66
CA TRP A 445 -20.18 7.07 -11.49
C TRP A 445 -19.95 5.62 -11.02
N TRP A 446 -20.71 5.15 -10.03
CA TRP A 446 -20.53 3.82 -9.44
C TRP A 446 -20.47 2.68 -10.46
N PRO A 447 -21.24 2.67 -11.56
CA PRO A 447 -21.12 1.65 -12.60
C PRO A 447 -19.83 1.76 -13.42
N GLY A 448 -18.96 2.72 -13.19
CA GLY A 448 -17.68 2.90 -13.92
C GLY A 448 -16.77 1.68 -13.86
N SER A 449 -16.78 0.93 -12.74
CA SER A 449 -16.03 -0.32 -12.62
C SER A 449 -16.71 -1.54 -13.29
N GLN A 450 -17.82 -1.36 -13.96
CA GLN A 450 -18.44 -2.45 -14.74
C GLN A 450 -17.71 -2.61 -16.06
N PRO A 451 -17.47 -3.83 -16.54
CA PRO A 451 -16.64 -4.09 -17.71
C PRO A 451 -17.33 -3.80 -19.05
N TRP A 452 -18.03 -2.67 -19.17
CA TRP A 452 -18.47 -2.17 -20.48
C TRP A 452 -17.29 -1.70 -21.31
N LEU A 453 -17.50 -1.55 -22.61
CA LEU A 453 -16.45 -1.09 -23.53
C LEU A 453 -15.88 0.27 -23.10
N ASN A 454 -14.56 0.39 -23.02
CA ASN A 454 -13.87 1.63 -22.80
C ASN A 454 -13.08 2.08 -24.04
N LEU A 455 -13.26 3.35 -24.42
CA LEU A 455 -12.56 4.01 -25.51
C LEU A 455 -11.73 5.18 -24.98
N ASN A 456 -10.57 5.42 -25.58
CA ASN A 456 -9.76 6.61 -25.30
C ASN A 456 -10.32 7.86 -26.00
N THR A 457 -9.70 9.02 -25.82
CA THR A 457 -10.11 10.28 -26.47
C THR A 457 -9.95 10.30 -27.99
N HIS A 458 -9.27 9.30 -28.56
CA HIS A 458 -9.17 9.11 -30.01
C HIS A 458 -10.22 8.12 -30.56
N GLY A 459 -11.15 7.66 -29.71
CA GLY A 459 -12.19 6.70 -30.07
C GLY A 459 -11.70 5.26 -30.20
N GLU A 460 -10.52 4.92 -29.68
CA GLU A 460 -9.92 3.60 -29.78
C GLU A 460 -10.06 2.81 -28.49
N ARG A 461 -10.37 1.51 -28.58
CA ARG A 461 -10.30 0.58 -27.47
C ARG A 461 -8.84 0.32 -27.10
N PHE A 462 -8.48 0.29 -25.82
CA PHE A 462 -7.11 0.29 -25.36
C PHE A 462 -6.78 -0.71 -24.24
N CYS A 463 -7.77 -1.39 -23.67
CA CYS A 463 -7.52 -2.32 -22.56
C CYS A 463 -8.57 -3.46 -22.50
N ASN A 464 -8.29 -4.41 -21.61
CA ASN A 464 -9.29 -5.35 -21.13
C ASN A 464 -10.06 -4.67 -19.98
N GLU A 465 -11.33 -4.42 -20.16
CA GLU A 465 -12.18 -3.75 -19.20
C GLU A 465 -12.55 -4.63 -17.99
N ASP A 466 -12.37 -5.96 -18.11
CA ASP A 466 -12.55 -6.91 -17.02
C ASP A 466 -11.25 -7.10 -16.24
N ASN A 467 -10.68 -6.00 -15.75
CA ASN A 467 -9.53 -5.98 -14.87
C ASN A 467 -9.88 -5.31 -13.53
N THR A 468 -8.96 -5.43 -12.56
CA THR A 468 -9.06 -4.68 -11.32
C THR A 468 -8.90 -3.19 -11.59
N TYR A 469 -9.52 -2.35 -10.77
CA TYR A 469 -9.56 -0.92 -11.03
C TYR A 469 -8.18 -0.26 -11.06
N ASP A 470 -7.21 -0.72 -10.28
CA ASP A 470 -5.86 -0.17 -10.33
C ASP A 470 -5.13 -0.54 -11.64
N TYR A 471 -5.32 -1.74 -12.20
CA TYR A 471 -4.79 -2.08 -13.52
C TYR A 471 -5.52 -1.34 -14.63
N HIS A 472 -6.82 -1.13 -14.48
CA HIS A 472 -7.60 -0.31 -15.40
C HIS A 472 -7.10 1.14 -15.42
N ILE A 473 -6.90 1.75 -14.23
CA ILE A 473 -6.32 3.08 -14.08
C ILE A 473 -4.90 3.15 -14.66
N ASN A 474 -4.08 2.13 -14.44
CA ASN A 474 -2.75 2.06 -15.03
C ASN A 474 -2.80 2.06 -16.57
N SER A 475 -3.85 1.49 -17.17
CA SER A 475 -4.02 1.55 -18.62
C SER A 475 -4.33 2.97 -19.11
N TRP A 476 -5.04 3.79 -18.33
CA TRP A 476 -5.30 5.19 -18.67
C TRP A 476 -4.06 6.07 -18.64
N LEU A 477 -3.05 5.75 -17.82
CA LEU A 477 -1.77 6.51 -17.78
C LEU A 477 -1.09 6.62 -19.14
N THR A 478 -1.30 5.64 -20.00
CA THR A 478 -0.72 5.60 -21.35
C THR A 478 -1.61 6.20 -22.43
N GLN A 479 -2.83 6.64 -22.06
CA GLN A 479 -3.79 7.19 -23.01
C GLN A 479 -3.76 8.71 -23.03
N PRO A 480 -4.10 9.34 -24.17
CA PRO A 480 -4.30 10.78 -24.24
C PRO A 480 -5.41 11.19 -23.26
N GLY A 481 -5.16 12.23 -22.45
CA GLY A 481 -6.11 12.73 -21.47
C GLY A 481 -6.18 11.97 -20.15
N HIS A 482 -5.59 10.77 -20.08
CA HIS A 482 -5.51 9.94 -18.88
C HIS A 482 -6.87 9.53 -18.28
N PHE A 483 -7.89 9.41 -19.12
CA PHE A 483 -9.22 8.89 -18.80
C PHE A 483 -9.82 8.17 -20.02
N GLY A 484 -11.01 7.62 -19.90
CA GLY A 484 -11.69 6.91 -20.98
C GLY A 484 -13.18 7.25 -21.09
N PHE A 485 -13.82 6.73 -22.12
CA PHE A 485 -15.26 6.79 -22.32
C PHE A 485 -15.83 5.38 -22.19
N GLN A 486 -16.71 5.20 -21.21
CA GLN A 486 -17.47 3.95 -21.05
C GLN A 486 -18.70 4.00 -21.93
N ILE A 487 -18.85 3.00 -22.82
CA ILE A 487 -19.93 2.91 -23.81
C ILE A 487 -20.74 1.65 -23.59
N PHE A 488 -22.07 1.79 -23.57
CA PHE A 488 -23.00 0.68 -23.42
C PHE A 488 -24.35 0.98 -24.12
N ASP A 489 -25.24 0.00 -24.16
CA ASP A 489 -26.53 0.14 -24.82
C ASP A 489 -27.73 -0.07 -23.87
N SER A 490 -28.95 -0.15 -24.38
CA SER A 490 -30.17 -0.29 -23.60
C SER A 490 -30.26 -1.61 -22.81
N ASN A 491 -29.35 -2.56 -23.05
CA ASN A 491 -29.29 -3.82 -22.33
C ASN A 491 -28.51 -3.74 -21.01
N TYR A 492 -28.10 -2.54 -20.60
CA TYR A 492 -27.25 -2.31 -19.42
C TYR A 492 -27.68 -3.08 -18.16
N TRP A 493 -29.00 -3.29 -17.94
CA TRP A 493 -29.46 -4.05 -16.77
C TRP A 493 -29.12 -5.54 -16.88
N SER A 494 -29.32 -6.15 -18.05
CA SER A 494 -28.93 -7.55 -18.26
C SER A 494 -27.42 -7.73 -18.23
N ASP A 495 -26.67 -6.74 -18.72
CA ASP A 495 -25.23 -6.74 -18.73
C ASP A 495 -24.67 -6.77 -17.29
N VAL A 496 -25.08 -5.82 -16.43
CA VAL A 496 -24.60 -5.76 -15.05
C VAL A 496 -25.00 -6.98 -14.22
N GLN A 497 -26.09 -7.67 -14.58
CA GLN A 497 -26.45 -8.95 -13.97
C GLN A 497 -25.53 -10.10 -14.41
N ALA A 498 -25.02 -10.05 -15.64
CA ALA A 498 -24.10 -11.05 -16.17
C ALA A 498 -22.65 -10.82 -15.71
N PHE A 499 -22.26 -9.57 -15.51
CA PHE A 499 -20.92 -9.19 -15.09
C PHE A 499 -20.53 -9.77 -13.75
N HIS A 500 -19.25 -9.99 -13.58
CA HIS A 500 -18.65 -10.27 -12.30
C HIS A 500 -18.54 -8.98 -11.48
N THR A 501 -18.95 -9.04 -10.24
CA THR A 501 -18.84 -7.91 -9.35
C THR A 501 -17.89 -8.25 -8.21
N THR A 502 -17.01 -7.30 -7.86
CA THR A 502 -16.33 -7.34 -6.58
C THR A 502 -17.16 -6.56 -5.55
N ILE A 503 -16.90 -6.79 -4.27
CA ILE A 503 -17.59 -6.10 -3.18
C ILE A 503 -17.57 -4.58 -3.36
N CYS A 504 -16.39 -4.01 -3.64
CA CYS A 504 -16.24 -2.56 -3.82
C CYS A 504 -16.79 -2.00 -5.15
N SER A 505 -17.21 -2.85 -6.09
CA SER A 505 -17.72 -2.46 -7.42
C SER A 505 -19.16 -2.92 -7.66
N ARG A 506 -19.81 -3.43 -6.64
CA ARG A 506 -21.13 -4.02 -6.73
C ARG A 506 -22.21 -2.98 -7.00
N VAL A 507 -22.99 -3.20 -8.05
CA VAL A 507 -24.15 -2.37 -8.42
C VAL A 507 -25.45 -3.15 -8.47
N VAL A 508 -25.39 -4.51 -8.41
CA VAL A 508 -26.53 -5.43 -8.51
C VAL A 508 -26.62 -6.29 -7.26
N ALA A 509 -27.82 -6.42 -6.71
CA ALA A 509 -28.10 -7.31 -5.60
C ALA A 509 -27.97 -8.77 -6.03
N VAL A 510 -27.27 -9.59 -5.24
CA VAL A 510 -27.18 -11.04 -5.44
C VAL A 510 -28.33 -11.70 -4.67
N PRO A 511 -29.27 -12.39 -5.34
CA PRO A 511 -30.37 -13.04 -4.66
C PRO A 511 -29.90 -14.05 -3.60
N GLY A 512 -30.48 -13.97 -2.41
CA GLY A 512 -30.13 -14.82 -1.27
C GLY A 512 -28.91 -14.40 -0.47
N ALA A 513 -28.18 -13.38 -0.89
CA ALA A 513 -27.15 -12.79 -0.05
C ALA A 513 -27.80 -11.92 1.03
N ARG A 514 -27.33 -12.05 2.29
CA ARG A 514 -27.92 -11.40 3.46
C ARG A 514 -28.00 -9.87 3.32
N ASN A 515 -26.95 -9.25 2.84
CA ASN A 515 -26.91 -7.81 2.60
C ASN A 515 -27.82 -7.34 1.45
N SER A 516 -28.18 -8.20 0.49
CA SER A 516 -29.18 -7.90 -0.54
C SER A 516 -30.61 -7.80 0.02
N GLU A 517 -30.87 -8.38 1.19
CA GLU A 517 -32.15 -8.29 1.88
C GLU A 517 -32.26 -7.06 2.78
N VAL A 518 -31.14 -6.62 3.33
CA VAL A 518 -31.02 -5.51 4.30
C VAL A 518 -31.04 -4.14 3.62
N LEU A 519 -30.67 -4.03 2.35
CA LEU A 519 -30.50 -2.76 1.63
C LEU A 519 -31.60 -2.54 0.55
N PRO A 520 -32.86 -2.25 0.93
CA PRO A 520 -33.94 -2.20 -0.06
C PRO A 520 -33.90 -1.00 -1.01
N ASN A 521 -33.20 0.10 -0.67
CA ASN A 521 -33.32 1.37 -1.41
C ASN A 521 -31.98 2.02 -1.79
N VAL A 522 -30.87 1.34 -1.57
CA VAL A 522 -29.52 1.83 -1.87
C VAL A 522 -28.78 0.74 -2.64
N MET A 523 -27.57 0.98 -3.06
CA MET A 523 -26.75 -0.07 -3.69
C MET A 523 -26.65 -1.32 -2.81
N PRO A 524 -26.78 -2.51 -3.38
CA PRO A 524 -26.95 -2.88 -4.79
C PRO A 524 -28.41 -2.86 -5.25
N CYS A 525 -28.64 -2.62 -6.55
CA CYS A 525 -29.98 -2.55 -7.13
C CYS A 525 -30.59 -3.94 -7.35
N LYS A 526 -31.90 -4.06 -7.11
CA LYS A 526 -32.66 -5.32 -7.23
C LYS A 526 -33.28 -5.53 -8.61
N ASP A 527 -33.57 -4.45 -9.33
CA ASP A 527 -34.16 -4.47 -10.65
C ASP A 527 -33.70 -3.30 -11.51
N GLY A 528 -34.05 -3.36 -12.81
CA GLY A 528 -33.67 -2.37 -13.80
C GLY A 528 -34.28 -0.99 -13.58
N GLU A 529 -35.48 -0.91 -12.98
CA GLU A 529 -36.10 0.37 -12.65
C GLU A 529 -35.32 1.07 -11.52
N GLN A 530 -34.95 0.34 -10.48
CA GLN A 530 -34.10 0.85 -9.42
C GLN A 530 -32.74 1.28 -9.97
N PHE A 531 -32.09 0.46 -10.83
CA PHE A 531 -30.82 0.80 -11.44
C PHE A 531 -30.90 2.09 -12.27
N TYR A 532 -31.97 2.24 -13.06
CA TYR A 532 -32.23 3.46 -13.81
C TYR A 532 -32.36 4.68 -12.90
N ASN A 533 -33.16 4.56 -11.83
CA ASN A 533 -33.42 5.67 -10.92
C ASN A 533 -32.22 6.05 -10.04
N VAL A 534 -31.38 5.08 -9.68
CA VAL A 534 -30.21 5.31 -8.82
C VAL A 534 -29.00 5.81 -9.60
N TYR A 535 -28.76 5.29 -10.81
CA TYR A 535 -27.55 5.57 -11.56
C TYR A 535 -27.78 6.31 -12.88
N ILE A 536 -28.64 5.78 -13.75
CA ILE A 536 -28.76 6.28 -15.11
C ILE A 536 -29.40 7.67 -15.13
N LYS A 537 -30.56 7.82 -14.51
CA LYS A 537 -31.31 9.08 -14.52
C LYS A 537 -30.54 10.25 -13.88
N PRO A 538 -29.91 10.12 -12.69
CA PRO A 538 -29.14 11.21 -12.12
C PRO A 538 -27.94 11.63 -12.98
N ALA A 539 -27.29 10.68 -13.64
CA ALA A 539 -26.15 10.95 -14.52
C ALA A 539 -26.59 11.64 -15.84
N LEU A 540 -27.78 11.29 -16.36
CA LEU A 540 -28.39 12.01 -17.48
C LEU A 540 -28.82 13.44 -17.08
N ASP A 541 -29.48 13.57 -15.92
CA ASP A 541 -29.96 14.86 -15.42
C ASP A 541 -28.79 15.85 -15.14
N SER A 542 -27.64 15.34 -14.73
CA SER A 542 -26.41 16.13 -14.52
C SER A 542 -25.65 16.43 -15.82
N GLY A 543 -26.01 15.80 -16.93
CA GLY A 543 -25.33 15.96 -18.22
C GLY A 543 -24.00 15.19 -18.33
N LYS A 544 -23.60 14.41 -17.32
CA LYS A 544 -22.39 13.56 -17.35
C LYS A 544 -22.56 12.37 -18.28
N LEU A 545 -23.71 11.68 -18.21
CA LEU A 545 -24.06 10.58 -19.10
C LEU A 545 -24.77 11.15 -20.33
N GLN A 546 -24.33 10.77 -21.51
CA GLN A 546 -24.97 11.08 -22.78
C GLN A 546 -25.82 9.92 -23.26
N GLN A 547 -26.96 10.22 -23.90
CA GLN A 547 -27.85 9.23 -24.52
C GLN A 547 -28.16 9.65 -25.96
N ALA A 548 -28.17 8.67 -26.88
CA ALA A 548 -28.54 8.90 -28.28
C ALA A 548 -29.23 7.66 -28.90
N ASP A 549 -29.99 7.89 -29.97
CA ASP A 549 -30.67 6.81 -30.70
C ASP A 549 -29.73 6.08 -31.68
N THR A 550 -28.64 6.75 -32.10
CA THR A 550 -27.60 6.19 -32.98
C THR A 550 -26.20 6.38 -32.39
N LEU A 551 -25.26 5.54 -32.81
CA LEU A 551 -23.86 5.62 -32.38
C LEU A 551 -23.18 6.88 -32.93
N GLU A 552 -23.56 7.33 -34.13
CA GLU A 552 -23.06 8.56 -34.74
C GLU A 552 -23.46 9.80 -33.93
N GLU A 553 -24.72 9.83 -33.47
CA GLU A 553 -25.21 10.90 -32.61
C GLU A 553 -24.56 10.86 -31.22
N LEU A 554 -24.33 9.65 -30.67
CA LEU A 554 -23.63 9.47 -29.40
C LEU A 554 -22.19 9.99 -29.49
N ALA A 555 -21.47 9.66 -30.57
CA ALA A 555 -20.12 10.17 -30.81
C ALA A 555 -20.08 11.70 -30.82
N ASP A 556 -21.04 12.35 -31.51
CA ASP A 556 -21.15 13.82 -31.53
C ASP A 556 -21.39 14.40 -30.14
N LYS A 557 -22.27 13.79 -29.33
CA LYS A 557 -22.57 14.23 -27.97
C LYS A 557 -21.38 14.07 -27.01
N LEU A 558 -20.52 13.07 -27.25
CA LEU A 558 -19.31 12.82 -26.48
C LEU A 558 -18.12 13.66 -26.96
N GLY A 559 -18.28 14.45 -28.05
CA GLY A 559 -17.26 15.34 -28.58
C GLY A 559 -16.28 14.68 -29.53
N PHE A 560 -16.56 13.50 -30.08
CA PHE A 560 -15.73 12.88 -31.11
C PHE A 560 -16.01 13.52 -32.47
N GLU A 561 -14.94 13.97 -33.14
CA GLU A 561 -15.01 14.61 -34.45
C GLU A 561 -14.00 14.00 -35.43
N GLY A 562 -14.25 14.12 -36.74
CA GLY A 562 -13.33 13.70 -37.78
C GLY A 562 -12.88 12.25 -37.67
N GLU A 563 -11.58 12.02 -37.71
CA GLU A 563 -10.97 10.69 -37.58
C GLU A 563 -11.32 10.00 -36.26
N TYR A 564 -11.40 10.72 -35.15
CA TYR A 564 -11.74 10.16 -33.83
C TYR A 564 -13.18 9.63 -33.80
N LYS A 565 -14.12 10.26 -34.48
CA LYS A 565 -15.48 9.76 -34.65
C LYS A 565 -15.50 8.48 -35.50
N GLU A 566 -14.70 8.43 -36.57
CA GLU A 566 -14.54 7.21 -37.37
C GLU A 566 -13.97 6.06 -36.55
N ASN A 567 -12.94 6.33 -35.72
CA ASN A 567 -12.34 5.34 -34.84
C ASN A 567 -13.33 4.85 -33.78
N PHE A 568 -14.14 5.74 -33.19
CA PHE A 568 -15.20 5.38 -32.25
C PHE A 568 -16.17 4.35 -32.87
N LEU A 569 -16.67 4.61 -34.06
CA LEU A 569 -17.59 3.70 -34.76
C LEU A 569 -16.91 2.36 -35.11
N LYS A 570 -15.69 2.39 -35.64
CA LYS A 570 -14.90 1.20 -35.97
C LYS A 570 -14.58 0.35 -34.74
N SER A 571 -14.27 1.00 -33.61
CA SER A 571 -13.97 0.29 -32.35
C SER A 571 -15.19 -0.46 -31.83
N ILE A 572 -16.39 0.14 -31.89
CA ILE A 572 -17.64 -0.50 -31.49
C ILE A 572 -18.01 -1.63 -32.46
N GLU A 573 -17.87 -1.41 -33.78
CA GLU A 573 -18.08 -2.46 -34.78
C GLU A 573 -17.15 -3.67 -34.52
N ARG A 574 -15.85 -3.41 -34.32
CA ARG A 574 -14.86 -4.44 -34.00
C ARG A 574 -15.19 -5.17 -32.71
N TYR A 575 -15.58 -4.45 -31.65
CA TYR A 575 -15.96 -5.05 -30.38
C TYR A 575 -17.20 -5.95 -30.53
N ASN A 576 -18.19 -5.53 -31.31
CA ASN A 576 -19.35 -6.33 -31.61
C ASN A 576 -19.04 -7.62 -32.37
N GLU A 577 -18.08 -7.58 -33.33
CA GLU A 577 -17.58 -8.79 -34.00
C GLU A 577 -16.95 -9.78 -33.02
N LEU A 578 -16.15 -9.27 -32.06
CA LEU A 578 -15.52 -10.10 -31.04
C LEU A 578 -16.57 -10.74 -30.11
N CYS A 579 -17.61 -9.98 -29.73
CA CYS A 579 -18.73 -10.49 -28.94
C CYS A 579 -19.48 -11.60 -29.69
N ASP A 580 -19.78 -11.42 -30.98
CA ASP A 580 -20.44 -12.43 -31.82
C ASP A 580 -19.57 -13.69 -31.97
N GLY A 581 -18.26 -13.52 -32.04
CA GLY A 581 -17.30 -14.61 -32.12
C GLY A 581 -17.04 -15.31 -30.78
N GLY A 582 -17.45 -14.71 -29.65
CA GLY A 582 -17.32 -15.24 -28.29
C GLY A 582 -15.88 -15.27 -27.77
N VAL A 583 -14.92 -14.64 -28.44
CA VAL A 583 -13.50 -14.57 -28.05
C VAL A 583 -12.94 -13.18 -28.33
N ASP A 584 -12.42 -12.53 -27.29
CA ASP A 584 -11.69 -11.27 -27.45
C ASP A 584 -10.23 -11.52 -27.80
N TYR A 585 -9.92 -11.50 -29.09
CA TYR A 585 -8.56 -11.65 -29.61
C TYR A 585 -7.71 -10.40 -29.45
N ASP A 586 -8.33 -9.25 -29.14
CA ASP A 586 -7.62 -7.97 -29.08
C ASP A 586 -7.04 -7.72 -27.69
N PHE A 587 -7.81 -7.99 -26.61
CA PHE A 587 -7.41 -7.72 -25.22
C PHE A 587 -7.67 -8.86 -24.25
N GLY A 588 -8.28 -9.96 -24.68
CA GLY A 588 -8.48 -11.17 -23.87
C GLY A 588 -9.53 -11.04 -22.76
N LYS A 589 -10.52 -10.17 -22.93
CA LYS A 589 -11.69 -10.07 -22.04
C LYS A 589 -12.46 -11.38 -22.01
N MET A 590 -12.91 -11.79 -20.83
CA MET A 590 -13.65 -13.04 -20.69
C MET A 590 -14.98 -12.99 -21.47
N SER A 591 -15.32 -14.05 -22.17
CA SER A 591 -16.53 -14.10 -23.01
C SER A 591 -17.83 -13.85 -22.23
N LYS A 592 -17.88 -14.21 -20.95
CA LYS A 592 -19.04 -13.94 -20.09
C LYS A 592 -19.28 -12.45 -19.81
N ASP A 593 -18.24 -11.63 -19.93
CA ASP A 593 -18.26 -10.19 -19.68
C ASP A 593 -18.23 -9.37 -20.99
N MET A 594 -18.33 -10.06 -22.14
CA MET A 594 -18.43 -9.42 -23.45
C MET A 594 -19.91 -9.16 -23.79
N THR A 595 -20.31 -7.89 -23.68
CA THR A 595 -21.69 -7.47 -23.98
C THR A 595 -21.70 -6.60 -25.25
N PRO A 596 -22.40 -7.00 -26.32
CA PRO A 596 -22.41 -6.26 -27.57
C PRO A 596 -23.20 -4.96 -27.45
N ILE A 597 -22.81 -3.94 -28.20
CA ILE A 597 -23.45 -2.62 -28.25
C ILE A 597 -24.22 -2.50 -29.56
N LYS A 598 -25.49 -2.94 -29.55
CA LYS A 598 -26.29 -3.09 -30.79
C LYS A 598 -27.71 -2.53 -30.69
N GLN A 599 -28.21 -2.29 -29.48
CA GLN A 599 -29.60 -1.91 -29.27
C GLN A 599 -29.72 -0.54 -28.64
N GLY A 600 -30.13 0.48 -29.41
CA GLY A 600 -30.41 1.80 -28.88
C GLY A 600 -31.60 1.86 -27.89
N PRO A 601 -31.67 2.90 -27.04
CA PRO A 601 -30.74 3.99 -27.01
C PRO A 601 -29.34 3.55 -26.51
N PHE A 602 -28.33 4.26 -27.03
CA PHE A 602 -26.92 4.07 -26.67
C PHE A 602 -26.52 5.11 -25.63
N TYR A 603 -25.59 4.74 -24.77
CA TYR A 603 -25.12 5.56 -23.66
C TYR A 603 -23.61 5.69 -23.67
N GLY A 604 -23.11 6.84 -23.22
CA GLY A 604 -21.67 7.08 -23.07
C GLY A 604 -21.38 8.09 -21.99
N ILE A 605 -20.33 7.85 -21.21
CA ILE A 605 -19.89 8.72 -20.13
C ILE A 605 -18.36 8.74 -20.07
N ALA A 606 -17.78 9.93 -19.86
CA ALA A 606 -16.38 10.04 -19.58
C ALA A 606 -16.09 9.57 -18.14
N VAL A 607 -15.15 8.63 -17.99
CA VAL A 607 -14.80 8.00 -16.71
C VAL A 607 -13.31 8.10 -16.45
N GLY A 608 -12.95 8.34 -15.21
CA GLY A 608 -11.57 8.50 -14.79
C GLY A 608 -11.30 7.94 -13.39
N SER A 609 -10.12 8.20 -12.91
CA SER A 609 -9.68 7.75 -11.59
C SER A 609 -10.24 8.62 -10.46
N TRP A 610 -10.68 7.96 -9.40
CA TRP A 610 -11.12 8.58 -8.16
C TRP A 610 -10.25 8.10 -7.00
N LEU A 611 -9.28 8.92 -6.57
CA LEU A 611 -8.37 8.58 -5.49
C LEU A 611 -9.12 8.54 -4.16
N LEU A 612 -9.06 7.40 -3.48
CA LEU A 612 -9.61 7.19 -2.15
C LEU A 612 -8.56 7.47 -1.07
N ALA A 613 -7.37 6.90 -1.21
CA ALA A 613 -6.30 7.00 -0.23
C ALA A 613 -4.93 6.70 -0.86
N THR A 614 -3.87 7.19 -0.22
CA THR A 614 -2.48 6.80 -0.53
C THR A 614 -2.14 5.47 0.14
N MET A 615 -1.25 4.68 -0.47
CA MET A 615 -0.89 3.33 0.00
C MET A 615 0.51 3.23 0.57
N ASN A 616 1.40 4.13 0.20
CA ASN A 616 2.75 4.23 0.74
C ASN A 616 2.77 5.16 1.95
N GLY A 617 3.75 5.00 2.80
CA GLY A 617 3.89 5.79 4.02
C GLY A 617 5.10 5.38 4.83
N VAL A 618 5.02 5.58 6.13
CA VAL A 618 6.09 5.27 7.09
C VAL A 618 6.31 3.76 7.18
N ARG A 619 7.55 3.34 7.03
CA ARG A 619 7.92 1.93 7.20
C ARG A 619 7.89 1.54 8.67
N VAL A 620 7.38 0.36 8.95
CA VAL A 620 7.25 -0.18 10.30
C VAL A 620 7.81 -1.60 10.39
N ASN A 621 8.14 -2.03 11.61
CA ASN A 621 8.46 -3.43 11.92
C ASN A 621 7.17 -4.23 12.23
N THR A 622 7.31 -5.51 12.55
CA THR A 622 6.18 -6.39 12.92
C THR A 622 5.53 -6.08 14.28
N ASN A 623 6.11 -5.18 15.06
CA ASN A 623 5.49 -4.60 16.26
C ASN A 623 4.73 -3.30 15.93
N LEU A 624 4.70 -2.89 14.66
CA LEU A 624 4.10 -1.66 14.15
C LEU A 624 4.79 -0.38 14.67
N GLU A 625 6.02 -0.49 15.19
CA GLU A 625 6.88 0.66 15.48
C GLU A 625 7.48 1.18 14.17
N ALA A 626 7.51 2.51 14.01
CA ALA A 626 8.24 3.14 12.91
C ALA A 626 9.73 2.74 12.94
N ILE A 627 10.35 2.59 11.78
CA ILE A 627 11.76 2.23 11.64
C ILE A 627 12.57 3.32 10.95
N THR A 628 13.84 3.41 11.31
CA THR A 628 14.81 4.27 10.61
C THR A 628 15.21 3.67 9.26
N PRO A 629 15.93 4.39 8.38
CA PRO A 629 16.49 3.84 7.13
C PRO A 629 17.36 2.59 7.35
N GLU A 630 18.00 2.46 8.50
CA GLU A 630 18.82 1.31 8.90
C GLU A 630 17.98 0.13 9.43
N GLY A 631 16.66 0.32 9.55
CA GLY A 631 15.74 -0.71 10.04
C GLY A 631 15.59 -0.77 11.56
N ASN A 632 16.15 0.20 12.31
CA ASN A 632 16.02 0.25 13.76
C ASN A 632 14.66 0.81 14.18
N ALA A 633 14.05 0.24 15.21
CA ALA A 633 12.79 0.74 15.74
C ALA A 633 12.94 2.11 16.42
N ILE A 634 12.09 3.07 16.06
CA ILE A 634 11.89 4.31 16.80
C ILE A 634 10.94 3.99 17.95
N ARG A 635 11.49 3.70 19.10
CA ARG A 635 10.73 3.27 20.27
C ARG A 635 9.67 4.29 20.68
N GLY A 636 8.46 3.79 20.99
CA GLY A 636 7.33 4.62 21.39
C GLY A 636 6.60 5.32 20.24
N LEU A 637 6.97 5.07 18.98
CA LEU A 637 6.29 5.59 17.80
C LEU A 637 5.66 4.43 17.00
N TYR A 638 4.34 4.39 16.98
CA TYR A 638 3.55 3.42 16.22
C TYR A 638 2.86 4.10 15.05
N VAL A 639 2.78 3.43 13.92
CA VAL A 639 2.12 3.98 12.72
C VAL A 639 1.18 2.95 12.12
N ILE A 640 -0.07 3.36 11.87
CA ILE A 640 -1.13 2.51 11.34
C ILE A 640 -1.95 3.23 10.26
N GLY A 641 -2.90 2.52 9.68
CA GLY A 641 -3.79 3.08 8.67
C GLY A 641 -3.08 3.46 7.38
N ASN A 642 -3.45 4.60 6.81
CA ASN A 642 -2.87 5.10 5.57
C ASN A 642 -1.57 5.91 5.79
N ASP A 643 -1.17 6.18 7.03
CA ASP A 643 0.16 6.73 7.33
C ASP A 643 1.25 5.65 7.22
N MET A 644 0.87 4.36 7.30
CA MET A 644 1.77 3.22 7.29
C MET A 644 2.01 2.72 5.88
N GLY A 645 3.27 2.57 5.52
CA GLY A 645 3.76 1.93 4.30
C GLY A 645 4.09 0.44 4.46
N GLY A 646 4.74 -0.11 3.45
CA GLY A 646 5.28 -1.46 3.44
C GLY A 646 4.27 -2.58 3.24
N PHE A 647 2.96 -2.32 3.21
CA PHE A 647 1.95 -3.37 3.06
C PHE A 647 1.48 -3.55 1.61
N PHE A 648 1.03 -2.50 0.96
CA PHE A 648 0.51 -2.53 -0.42
C PHE A 648 1.54 -2.10 -1.45
N SER A 649 2.42 -1.19 -1.07
CA SER A 649 3.37 -0.54 -1.95
C SER A 649 2.70 0.23 -3.11
N ASN A 650 2.73 -0.29 -4.32
CA ASN A 650 2.29 0.42 -5.53
C ASN A 650 0.98 -0.08 -6.13
N SER A 651 0.33 -1.08 -5.53
CA SER A 651 -0.87 -1.69 -6.11
C SER A 651 -1.81 -2.25 -5.04
N TYR A 652 -3.12 -1.98 -5.19
CA TYR A 652 -4.14 -2.44 -4.25
C TYR A 652 -4.77 -3.75 -4.71
N PRO A 653 -4.72 -4.82 -3.91
CA PRO A 653 -5.23 -6.13 -4.28
C PRO A 653 -6.76 -6.19 -4.13
N GLN A 654 -7.49 -5.56 -5.03
CA GLN A 654 -8.97 -5.45 -5.03
C GLN A 654 -9.69 -6.79 -4.86
N MET A 655 -9.11 -7.89 -5.37
CA MET A 655 -9.68 -9.24 -5.25
C MET A 655 -9.84 -9.70 -3.79
N PHE A 656 -9.14 -9.08 -2.86
CA PHE A 656 -9.27 -9.32 -1.42
C PHE A 656 -10.04 -8.16 -0.78
N GLY A 657 -11.36 -8.12 -0.96
CA GLY A 657 -12.21 -7.01 -0.54
C GLY A 657 -12.03 -6.62 0.92
N GLY A 658 -12.07 -5.31 1.22
CA GLY A 658 -11.95 -4.78 2.57
C GLY A 658 -10.54 -4.84 3.19
N THR A 659 -9.50 -5.20 2.42
CA THR A 659 -8.13 -5.38 2.95
C THR A 659 -7.59 -4.11 3.63
N ALA A 660 -7.80 -2.92 3.06
CA ALA A 660 -7.28 -1.67 3.64
C ALA A 660 -7.84 -1.40 5.03
N HIS A 661 -9.16 -1.54 5.21
CA HIS A 661 -9.80 -1.34 6.51
C HIS A 661 -9.53 -2.50 7.46
N GLY A 662 -9.58 -3.75 6.98
CA GLY A 662 -9.27 -4.93 7.80
C GLY A 662 -7.85 -4.90 8.35
N LYS A 663 -6.86 -4.54 7.51
CA LYS A 663 -5.49 -4.27 7.95
C LYS A 663 -5.45 -3.16 9.01
N THR A 664 -6.14 -2.05 8.76
CA THR A 664 -6.13 -0.89 9.66
C THR A 664 -6.70 -1.24 11.04
N VAL A 665 -7.84 -1.92 11.11
CA VAL A 665 -8.45 -2.38 12.36
C VAL A 665 -7.56 -3.38 13.09
N CYS A 666 -7.02 -4.37 12.37
CA CYS A 666 -6.11 -5.35 12.93
C CYS A 666 -4.87 -4.68 13.54
N PHE A 667 -4.20 -3.81 12.77
CA PHE A 667 -2.99 -3.15 13.23
C PHE A 667 -3.23 -2.09 14.31
N ALA A 668 -4.40 -1.48 14.36
CA ALA A 668 -4.80 -0.62 15.46
C ALA A 668 -4.81 -1.40 16.79
N ARG A 669 -5.40 -2.61 16.82
CA ARG A 669 -5.39 -3.48 17.99
C ARG A 669 -3.98 -3.97 18.32
N LEU A 670 -3.21 -4.46 17.33
CA LEU A 670 -1.87 -5.00 17.56
C LEU A 670 -0.87 -3.94 18.04
N ALA A 671 -0.89 -2.73 17.47
CA ALA A 671 -0.03 -1.62 17.88
C ALA A 671 -0.29 -1.23 19.34
N THR A 672 -1.54 -1.12 19.73
CA THR A 672 -1.91 -0.77 21.11
C THR A 672 -1.63 -1.91 22.09
N LEU A 673 -1.82 -3.17 21.70
CA LEU A 673 -1.36 -4.32 22.48
C LEU A 673 0.13 -4.22 22.76
N HIS A 674 0.95 -4.01 21.72
CA HIS A 674 2.40 -3.87 21.91
C HIS A 674 2.76 -2.65 22.76
N ALA A 675 2.15 -1.49 22.53
CA ALA A 675 2.40 -0.29 23.32
C ALA A 675 2.08 -0.49 24.80
N VAL A 676 0.98 -1.17 25.12
CA VAL A 676 0.51 -1.34 26.51
C VAL A 676 1.18 -2.50 27.22
N THR A 677 1.37 -3.65 26.53
CA THR A 677 1.81 -4.92 27.13
C THR A 677 3.22 -5.35 26.75
N GLY A 678 3.81 -4.76 25.71
CA GLY A 678 5.10 -5.18 25.13
C GLY A 678 5.00 -6.36 24.15
N SER A 679 3.78 -6.80 23.80
CA SER A 679 3.57 -7.90 22.84
C SER A 679 2.40 -7.59 21.93
N VAL A 680 2.47 -7.98 20.66
CA VAL A 680 1.33 -7.96 19.72
C VAL A 680 0.34 -9.09 19.98
N TYR A 681 0.66 -10.02 20.87
CA TYR A 681 -0.20 -11.14 21.24
C TYR A 681 -0.82 -10.90 22.61
N GLU A 682 -2.09 -11.27 22.76
CA GLU A 682 -2.77 -11.31 24.05
C GLU A 682 -2.17 -12.46 24.88
N SER A 683 -1.92 -12.19 26.19
CA SER A 683 -1.33 -13.16 27.13
C SER A 683 -2.35 -14.23 27.56
#